data_ebb92bb11b8d80cb70f16a3bd95c5d28
#
_entry.id   ebb92bb11b8d80cb70f16a3bd95c5d28
#
_cell.length_a   1.000
_cell.length_b   1.000
_cell.length_c   1.000
_cell.angle_alpha   90.00
_cell.angle_beta   90.00
_cell.angle_gamma   90.00
#
_symmetry.space_group_name_H-M   'P 1'
#
loop_
_entity.id
_entity.type
_entity.pdbx_description
1 polymer ?
#
loop_
_entity_poly.entity_id
_entity_poly.type
_entity_poly.pdbx_seq_one_letter_code
_entity_poly.pdbx_strand_id
1 'polypeptide(L)'
;MGIVTFLRNIGQLQKSNNPAPINSNPGNYPVEYVRTMSFNKAFKDLLSQDQFIARSDYKDLVEQYRDLSQFYATLVQSNILNEYAAKHNLDIEAINYFRAKFDEMVDLATESPTIRKHNDAYISHHIESEKPYLDNILKACDPAISLDREQREVVLSEEDHTLVIAGAGAGKTTTVAAKVRYLVEKRGIDPSQILVISFTNKAVEELRGRINGNLGIPCPISTFHSIGYTILRRGEEERKKIVEGGYMYTVINNYLKSSVLRNPEVVDKLILFFGSYFTAPYEGEKLNEYFQFVAKADCSTLKGNLHEYVQRIVDRKTLKTQTLNNEILRSMEEVRIANFLYMYQIEYEYEPIYQYPILDANKPYTPDFRIKQGDKVSYIEHFGITEDHRSDRYTQEELEKYVSRIDDKKQVHAKHKTDLIYTYSQYADGRDYLLHLREQLIARGYELNKRSTAEVYKKLIETEENKYITRLTFLICTFINNFKTQGYGLEKFAEFKAANKNVRTKLFLDICKVCFYEYQKVLEEQHCIDFQDMINESAELIRQKRVGKEQLDYRYIIVDEYQDISRQRYNLIKELSQLCNAKIMAVGDDWQSIYAFSGSILPLFTRFCEAVGYGQELKITRTYRNAQEIIDIAGTFVQKNSAQIKKELVSPKRIINPVIIYPYVETFDKGKERPEGGKYHYLGIAVNKAIKKYVTTCDIGTKNCVAGLN
;
A
#
# COMPACT_ATOMS: atom_id res chain seq x y z
N MET A 1 -37.48 0.60 51.10
CA MET A 1 -36.60 1.79 51.13
C MET A 1 -35.69 1.91 49.88
N GLY A 2 -35.47 0.85 49.09
CA GLY A 2 -34.56 0.90 47.95
C GLY A 2 -35.06 1.64 46.69
N ILE A 3 -36.31 1.48 46.33
CA ILE A 3 -36.84 2.01 45.06
C ILE A 3 -36.98 3.54 45.08
N VAL A 4 -37.41 4.12 46.20
CA VAL A 4 -37.63 5.57 46.36
C VAL A 4 -36.31 6.34 46.36
N THR A 5 -35.27 5.79 46.96
CA THR A 5 -33.92 6.40 46.99
C THR A 5 -33.23 6.28 45.64
N PHE A 6 -33.41 5.17 44.93
CA PHE A 6 -32.86 4.91 43.60
C PHE A 6 -33.49 5.85 42.55
N LEU A 7 -34.81 6.04 42.56
CA LEU A 7 -35.50 6.96 41.66
C LEU A 7 -35.20 8.45 41.93
N ARG A 8 -34.84 8.81 43.20
CA ARG A 8 -34.36 10.16 43.54
C ARG A 8 -32.99 10.52 42.96
N ASN A 9 -32.09 9.55 42.87
CA ASN A 9 -30.77 9.77 42.30
C ASN A 9 -30.80 9.86 40.75
N ILE A 10 -31.72 9.20 40.07
CA ILE A 10 -31.91 9.35 38.63
C ILE A 10 -32.50 10.70 38.27
N GLY A 11 -33.37 11.29 39.10
CA GLY A 11 -33.96 12.62 38.89
C GLY A 11 -32.97 13.79 38.95
N GLN A 12 -31.74 13.61 39.46
CA GLN A 12 -30.71 14.64 39.49
C GLN A 12 -29.85 14.72 38.22
N LEU A 13 -29.91 13.70 37.33
CA LEU A 13 -29.21 13.69 36.04
C LEU A 13 -29.94 14.41 34.90
N GLN A 14 -31.17 14.92 35.15
CA GLN A 14 -32.01 15.57 34.14
C GLN A 14 -32.02 17.11 34.22
N LYS A 15 -30.86 17.77 34.20
CA LYS A 15 -30.84 19.22 33.96
C LYS A 15 -29.94 19.55 32.79
N SER A 16 -30.39 19.23 31.58
CA SER A 16 -30.09 20.01 30.37
C SER A 16 -30.87 19.43 29.17
N ASN A 17 -31.54 20.32 28.48
CA ASN A 17 -32.29 20.21 27.22
C ASN A 17 -33.76 19.79 27.31
N ASN A 18 -34.61 20.80 27.36
CA ASN A 18 -36.04 20.68 27.08
C ASN A 18 -36.28 20.70 25.56
N PRO A 19 -36.96 19.68 24.98
CA PRO A 19 -37.64 19.87 23.71
C PRO A 19 -39.08 20.42 23.98
N ALA A 20 -39.58 21.19 23.02
CA ALA A 20 -40.87 21.89 23.08
C ALA A 20 -42.05 20.99 23.41
N PRO A 21 -43.11 21.52 24.08
CA PRO A 21 -44.21 20.73 24.57
C PRO A 21 -45.16 20.27 23.44
N ILE A 22 -45.39 18.98 23.37
CA ILE A 22 -46.48 18.39 22.55
C ILE A 22 -47.78 18.48 23.35
N ASN A 23 -48.69 19.34 22.89
CA ASN A 23 -50.04 19.47 23.41
C ASN A 23 -50.89 18.25 23.06
N SER A 24 -51.06 17.33 23.97
CA SER A 24 -52.27 16.47 24.10
C SER A 24 -52.22 15.82 25.49
N ASN A 25 -53.27 15.99 26.26
CA ASN A 25 -53.43 15.55 27.63
C ASN A 25 -52.97 14.09 27.84
N PRO A 26 -51.73 13.80 28.28
CA PRO A 26 -51.32 12.44 28.60
C PRO A 26 -51.70 12.19 30.06
N GLY A 27 -52.49 11.19 30.29
CA GLY A 27 -52.74 10.71 31.64
C GLY A 27 -51.44 10.55 32.42
N ASN A 28 -51.54 10.39 33.74
CA ASN A 28 -50.48 10.34 34.78
C ASN A 28 -49.33 9.34 34.54
N TYR A 29 -48.78 9.28 33.30
CA TYR A 29 -47.68 8.36 32.95
C TYR A 29 -46.31 8.97 33.22
N PRO A 30 -45.33 8.15 33.64
CA PRO A 30 -43.92 8.60 33.75
C PRO A 30 -43.40 9.15 32.42
N VAL A 31 -42.52 10.14 32.49
CA VAL A 31 -41.91 10.81 31.31
C VAL A 31 -41.23 9.79 30.41
N GLU A 32 -40.56 8.80 31.01
CA GLU A 32 -39.86 7.72 30.31
C GLU A 32 -40.82 6.89 29.44
N TYR A 33 -42.04 6.63 29.94
CA TYR A 33 -43.03 5.89 29.16
C TYR A 33 -43.63 6.73 28.02
N VAL A 34 -43.85 8.01 28.23
CA VAL A 34 -44.31 8.92 27.18
C VAL A 34 -43.24 8.99 26.06
N ARG A 35 -41.98 9.08 26.44
CA ARG A 35 -40.85 9.02 25.48
C ARG A 35 -40.80 7.67 24.75
N THR A 36 -41.03 6.56 25.42
CA THR A 36 -41.14 5.22 24.81
C THR A 36 -42.19 5.20 23.70
N MET A 37 -43.38 5.72 23.99
CA MET A 37 -44.45 5.79 22.99
C MET A 37 -44.12 6.71 21.82
N SER A 38 -43.40 7.81 22.09
CA SER A 38 -42.93 8.73 21.06
C SER A 38 -41.90 8.06 20.14
N PHE A 39 -40.95 7.32 20.70
CA PHE A 39 -40.00 6.53 19.90
C PHE A 39 -40.70 5.47 19.06
N ASN A 40 -41.61 4.67 19.68
CA ASN A 40 -42.34 3.62 19.00
C ASN A 40 -43.14 4.16 17.81
N LYS A 41 -43.74 5.35 17.98
CA LYS A 41 -44.44 6.05 16.91
C LYS A 41 -43.47 6.51 15.83
N ALA A 42 -42.40 7.22 16.18
CA ALA A 42 -41.39 7.71 15.22
C ALA A 42 -40.78 6.58 14.41
N PHE A 43 -40.49 5.43 15.05
CA PHE A 43 -39.95 4.27 14.37
C PHE A 43 -40.96 3.61 13.40
N LYS A 44 -42.21 3.53 13.78
CA LYS A 44 -43.31 3.05 12.89
C LYS A 44 -43.51 4.01 11.72
N ASP A 45 -43.51 5.31 11.98
CA ASP A 45 -43.63 6.35 10.94
C ASP A 45 -42.44 6.26 9.94
N LEU A 46 -41.22 6.02 10.44
CA LEU A 46 -40.04 5.79 9.59
C LEU A 46 -40.24 4.57 8.67
N LEU A 47 -40.70 3.44 9.20
CA LEU A 47 -40.95 2.22 8.42
C LEU A 47 -42.15 2.33 7.47
N SER A 48 -43.04 3.30 7.65
CA SER A 48 -44.21 3.49 6.79
C SER A 48 -43.93 4.32 5.54
N GLN A 49 -42.76 4.95 5.48
CA GLN A 49 -42.34 5.77 4.34
C GLN A 49 -41.90 4.88 3.19
N ASP A 50 -42.34 5.22 1.97
CA ASP A 50 -41.91 4.53 0.75
C ASP A 50 -40.52 5.08 0.31
N GLN A 51 -39.49 4.83 1.13
CA GLN A 51 -38.12 5.23 0.89
C GLN A 51 -37.13 4.22 1.44
N PHE A 52 -35.93 4.20 0.90
CA PHE A 52 -34.79 3.50 1.47
C PHE A 52 -34.37 4.20 2.76
N ILE A 53 -34.17 3.45 3.85
CA ILE A 53 -33.76 3.98 5.14
C ILE A 53 -32.27 3.77 5.32
N ALA A 54 -31.48 4.85 5.22
CA ALA A 54 -30.06 4.86 5.52
C ALA A 54 -29.81 4.96 7.03
N ARG A 55 -28.60 4.63 7.47
CA ARG A 55 -28.24 4.72 8.90
C ARG A 55 -28.29 6.14 9.43
N SER A 56 -27.96 7.14 8.61
CA SER A 56 -28.12 8.55 8.98
C SER A 56 -29.56 8.95 9.29
N ASP A 57 -30.56 8.30 8.66
CA ASP A 57 -31.97 8.66 8.83
C ASP A 57 -32.50 8.34 10.23
N TYR A 58 -31.88 7.41 10.95
CA TYR A 58 -32.26 7.06 12.33
C TYR A 58 -31.16 7.33 13.38
N LYS A 59 -30.02 7.86 13.00
CA LYS A 59 -28.94 8.17 13.94
C LYS A 59 -29.37 9.15 15.03
N ASP A 60 -30.06 10.21 14.65
CA ASP A 60 -30.55 11.22 15.60
C ASP A 60 -31.61 10.62 16.51
N LEU A 61 -32.46 9.71 16.02
CA LEU A 61 -33.43 8.98 16.82
C LEU A 61 -32.73 8.13 17.90
N VAL A 62 -31.63 7.44 17.54
CA VAL A 62 -30.85 6.66 18.50
C VAL A 62 -30.22 7.57 19.55
N GLU A 63 -29.60 8.68 19.16
CA GLU A 63 -28.97 9.60 20.12
C GLU A 63 -29.98 10.22 21.07
N GLN A 64 -31.18 10.61 20.58
CA GLN A 64 -32.25 11.21 21.39
C GLN A 64 -32.77 10.27 22.47
N TYR A 65 -32.73 8.96 22.27
CA TYR A 65 -33.31 7.98 23.19
C TYR A 65 -32.29 7.06 23.88
N ARG A 66 -30.99 7.36 23.77
CA ARG A 66 -29.92 6.58 24.37
C ARG A 66 -30.00 6.52 25.91
N ASP A 67 -30.31 7.63 26.56
CA ASP A 67 -30.54 7.73 28.00
C ASP A 67 -31.74 6.91 28.46
N LEU A 68 -32.82 6.90 27.65
CA LEU A 68 -34.03 6.10 27.93
C LEU A 68 -33.71 4.58 27.85
N SER A 69 -32.91 4.15 26.90
CA SER A 69 -32.45 2.76 26.82
C SER A 69 -31.64 2.37 28.06
N GLN A 70 -30.73 3.24 28.53
CA GLN A 70 -29.96 3.02 29.75
C GLN A 70 -30.83 2.92 30.99
N PHE A 71 -31.87 3.77 31.08
CA PHE A 71 -32.85 3.71 32.14
C PHE A 71 -33.52 2.33 32.21
N TYR A 72 -34.06 1.84 31.08
CA TYR A 72 -34.71 0.51 31.08
C TYR A 72 -33.71 -0.63 31.28
N ALA A 73 -32.50 -0.52 30.77
CA ALA A 73 -31.42 -1.50 31.03
C ALA A 73 -31.14 -1.64 32.55
N THR A 74 -31.14 -0.53 33.29
CA THR A 74 -30.96 -0.53 34.74
C THR A 74 -32.13 -1.23 35.47
N LEU A 75 -33.39 -0.99 35.04
CA LEU A 75 -34.55 -1.66 35.62
C LEU A 75 -34.53 -3.17 35.37
N VAL A 76 -34.05 -3.61 34.21
CA VAL A 76 -33.90 -5.03 33.88
C VAL A 76 -32.80 -5.68 34.72
N GLN A 77 -31.64 -5.06 34.79
CA GLN A 77 -30.52 -5.56 35.61
C GLN A 77 -30.89 -5.70 37.08
N SER A 78 -31.73 -4.78 37.58
CA SER A 78 -32.26 -4.82 38.95
C SER A 78 -33.45 -5.75 39.10
N ASN A 79 -33.89 -6.40 38.03
CA ASN A 79 -35.07 -7.31 38.00
C ASN A 79 -36.38 -6.66 38.46
N ILE A 80 -36.56 -5.35 38.28
CA ILE A 80 -37.71 -4.57 38.74
C ILE A 80 -38.56 -3.98 37.62
N LEU A 81 -38.29 -4.28 36.35
CA LEU A 81 -39.01 -3.72 35.21
C LEU A 81 -40.50 -4.06 35.23
N ASN A 82 -40.85 -5.31 35.52
CA ASN A 82 -42.24 -5.73 35.56
C ASN A 82 -42.99 -5.08 36.76
N GLU A 83 -42.33 -4.93 37.89
CA GLU A 83 -42.89 -4.25 39.06
C GLU A 83 -43.09 -2.75 38.77
N TYR A 84 -42.13 -2.11 38.09
CA TYR A 84 -42.22 -0.72 37.65
C TYR A 84 -43.40 -0.52 36.69
N ALA A 85 -43.54 -1.40 35.68
CA ALA A 85 -44.64 -1.34 34.71
C ALA A 85 -46.02 -1.54 35.39
N ALA A 86 -46.14 -2.54 36.25
CA ALA A 86 -47.38 -2.81 37.01
C ALA A 86 -47.75 -1.64 37.93
N LYS A 87 -46.76 -1.07 38.66
CA LYS A 87 -46.99 0.05 39.58
C LYS A 87 -47.56 1.29 38.86
N HIS A 88 -47.15 1.54 37.65
CA HIS A 88 -47.54 2.70 36.86
C HIS A 88 -48.60 2.38 35.79
N ASN A 89 -49.14 1.17 35.78
CA ASN A 89 -50.14 0.67 34.81
C ASN A 89 -49.69 0.89 33.35
N LEU A 90 -48.42 0.49 33.04
CA LEU A 90 -47.79 0.67 31.75
C LEU A 90 -47.94 -0.59 30.88
N ASP A 91 -48.03 -0.39 29.58
CA ASP A 91 -47.95 -1.48 28.63
C ASP A 91 -46.50 -2.00 28.51
N ILE A 92 -46.24 -3.17 29.05
CA ILE A 92 -44.94 -3.82 29.05
C ILE A 92 -44.49 -4.22 27.62
N GLU A 93 -45.46 -4.54 26.73
CA GLU A 93 -45.14 -4.88 25.34
C GLU A 93 -44.59 -3.67 24.59
N ALA A 94 -45.13 -2.48 24.84
CA ALA A 94 -44.61 -1.24 24.26
C ALA A 94 -43.17 -0.92 24.73
N ILE A 95 -42.85 -1.20 26.01
CA ILE A 95 -41.49 -1.06 26.54
C ILE A 95 -40.56 -2.10 25.93
N ASN A 96 -40.97 -3.34 25.83
CA ASN A 96 -40.17 -4.40 25.22
C ASN A 96 -39.94 -4.16 23.72
N TYR A 97 -40.95 -3.64 23.01
CA TYR A 97 -40.82 -3.24 21.62
C TYR A 97 -39.78 -2.13 21.46
N PHE A 98 -39.85 -1.08 22.28
CA PHE A 98 -38.83 -0.02 22.28
C PHE A 98 -37.42 -0.60 22.46
N ARG A 99 -37.21 -1.40 23.51
CA ARG A 99 -35.92 -1.96 23.83
C ARG A 99 -35.37 -2.81 22.68
N ALA A 100 -36.20 -3.72 22.17
CA ALA A 100 -35.77 -4.59 21.06
C ALA A 100 -35.40 -3.78 19.81
N LYS A 101 -36.20 -2.75 19.47
CA LYS A 101 -35.94 -1.95 18.27
C LYS A 101 -34.78 -0.96 18.45
N PHE A 102 -34.63 -0.40 19.66
CA PHE A 102 -33.48 0.43 19.97
C PHE A 102 -32.18 -0.38 19.94
N ASP A 103 -32.17 -1.59 20.54
CA ASP A 103 -30.99 -2.45 20.57
C ASP A 103 -30.57 -2.90 19.14
N GLU A 104 -31.52 -3.07 18.20
CA GLU A 104 -31.21 -3.33 16.78
C GLU A 104 -30.52 -2.15 16.08
N MET A 105 -30.67 -0.91 16.54
CA MET A 105 -30.20 0.31 15.87
C MET A 105 -29.04 0.99 16.56
N VAL A 106 -28.78 0.69 17.83
CA VAL A 106 -27.76 1.42 18.64
C VAL A 106 -26.35 1.26 18.12
N ASP A 107 -26.03 0.11 17.54
CA ASP A 107 -24.76 -0.14 16.87
C ASP A 107 -24.91 0.07 15.36
N LEU A 108 -24.46 1.21 14.87
CA LEU A 108 -24.49 1.54 13.46
C LEU A 108 -23.60 0.63 12.59
N ALA A 109 -22.61 -0.06 13.18
CA ALA A 109 -21.77 -1.02 12.43
C ALA A 109 -22.57 -2.27 12.04
N THR A 110 -23.59 -2.62 12.85
CA THR A 110 -24.48 -3.75 12.58
C THR A 110 -25.79 -3.24 11.95
N GLU A 111 -26.18 -3.79 10.83
CA GLU A 111 -27.46 -3.43 10.18
C GLU A 111 -28.65 -3.98 10.98
N SER A 112 -29.62 -3.12 11.32
CA SER A 112 -30.86 -3.54 11.97
C SER A 112 -31.62 -4.53 11.09
N PRO A 113 -31.95 -5.74 11.59
CA PRO A 113 -32.74 -6.73 10.83
C PRO A 113 -34.10 -6.20 10.35
N THR A 114 -34.72 -5.33 11.15
CA THR A 114 -36.02 -4.73 10.80
C THR A 114 -35.89 -3.74 9.64
N ILE A 115 -34.88 -2.87 9.69
CA ILE A 115 -34.63 -1.89 8.63
C ILE A 115 -34.15 -2.60 7.36
N ARG A 116 -33.29 -3.61 7.49
CA ARG A 116 -32.84 -4.44 6.35
C ARG A 116 -34.06 -5.05 5.63
N LYS A 117 -34.99 -5.67 6.38
CA LYS A 117 -36.19 -6.25 5.77
C LYS A 117 -37.05 -5.19 5.05
N HIS A 118 -37.14 -3.98 5.60
CA HIS A 118 -37.82 -2.86 4.95
C HIS A 118 -37.10 -2.47 3.65
N ASN A 119 -35.78 -2.29 3.69
CA ASN A 119 -34.97 -1.89 2.53
C ASN A 119 -35.02 -2.96 1.44
N ASP A 120 -34.94 -4.26 1.76
CA ASP A 120 -35.05 -5.37 0.82
C ASP A 120 -36.42 -5.36 0.12
N ALA A 121 -37.50 -5.10 0.87
CA ALA A 121 -38.87 -4.99 0.35
C ALA A 121 -39.01 -3.75 -0.56
N TYR A 122 -38.46 -2.60 -0.14
CA TYR A 122 -38.42 -1.37 -0.91
C TYR A 122 -37.70 -1.58 -2.26
N ILE A 123 -36.47 -2.13 -2.24
CA ILE A 123 -35.67 -2.38 -3.46
C ILE A 123 -36.42 -3.35 -4.39
N SER A 124 -36.97 -4.45 -3.83
CA SER A 124 -37.71 -5.42 -4.64
C SER A 124 -38.97 -4.82 -5.28
N HIS A 125 -39.71 -4.00 -4.56
CA HIS A 125 -40.86 -3.28 -5.09
C HIS A 125 -40.46 -2.32 -6.21
N HIS A 126 -39.43 -1.50 -6.00
CA HIS A 126 -39.01 -0.49 -6.96
C HIS A 126 -38.31 -1.10 -8.20
N ILE A 127 -37.66 -2.24 -8.10
CA ILE A 127 -37.15 -2.98 -9.28
C ILE A 127 -38.29 -3.32 -10.25
N GLU A 128 -39.46 -3.71 -9.72
CA GLU A 128 -40.62 -4.09 -10.53
C GLU A 128 -41.44 -2.87 -10.97
N SER A 129 -41.74 -1.95 -10.07
CA SER A 129 -42.57 -0.77 -10.36
C SER A 129 -41.87 0.23 -11.30
N GLU A 130 -40.57 0.40 -11.17
CA GLU A 130 -39.77 1.28 -12.03
C GLU A 130 -39.06 0.54 -13.17
N LYS A 131 -39.44 -0.72 -13.44
CA LYS A 131 -38.82 -1.52 -14.48
C LYS A 131 -38.72 -0.84 -15.85
N PRO A 132 -39.78 -0.18 -16.38
CA PRO A 132 -39.70 0.52 -17.67
C PRO A 132 -38.68 1.65 -17.67
N TYR A 133 -38.48 2.33 -16.54
CA TYR A 133 -37.44 3.36 -16.38
C TYR A 133 -36.05 2.75 -16.32
N LEU A 134 -35.87 1.72 -15.47
CA LEU A 134 -34.58 1.05 -15.30
C LEU A 134 -34.12 0.33 -16.59
N ASP A 135 -35.04 -0.21 -17.39
CA ASP A 135 -34.74 -0.82 -18.68
C ASP A 135 -34.23 0.20 -19.72
N ASN A 136 -34.64 1.47 -19.59
CA ASN A 136 -34.30 2.54 -20.50
C ASN A 136 -33.24 3.51 -19.98
N ILE A 137 -32.80 3.36 -18.72
CA ILE A 137 -31.95 4.33 -18.02
C ILE A 137 -30.64 4.66 -18.74
N LEU A 138 -30.08 3.76 -19.56
CA LEU A 138 -28.84 3.95 -20.31
C LEU A 138 -28.98 3.76 -21.82
N LYS A 139 -30.21 3.70 -22.35
CA LYS A 139 -30.46 3.53 -23.81
C LYS A 139 -29.88 4.67 -24.64
N ALA A 140 -29.73 5.86 -24.08
CA ALA A 140 -29.06 6.97 -24.75
C ALA A 140 -27.53 6.75 -24.89
N CYS A 141 -26.91 5.94 -24.03
CA CYS A 141 -25.51 5.59 -24.16
C CYS A 141 -25.29 4.46 -25.17
N ASP A 142 -26.11 3.42 -25.09
CA ASP A 142 -26.08 2.25 -25.96
C ASP A 142 -27.44 1.52 -25.88
N PRO A 143 -28.16 1.37 -26.99
CA PRO A 143 -29.45 0.68 -27.07
C PRO A 143 -29.41 -0.78 -26.56
N ALA A 144 -28.22 -1.43 -26.62
CA ALA A 144 -28.05 -2.81 -26.18
C ALA A 144 -27.87 -2.96 -24.64
N ILE A 145 -27.59 -1.87 -23.92
CA ILE A 145 -27.39 -1.92 -22.47
C ILE A 145 -28.71 -2.16 -21.75
N SER A 146 -28.75 -3.18 -20.91
CA SER A 146 -29.80 -3.44 -19.92
C SER A 146 -29.15 -3.78 -18.59
N LEU A 147 -29.61 -3.12 -17.52
CA LEU A 147 -29.14 -3.40 -16.17
C LEU A 147 -29.69 -4.76 -15.68
N ASP A 148 -28.83 -5.59 -15.15
CA ASP A 148 -29.25 -6.79 -14.42
C ASP A 148 -29.80 -6.44 -13.02
N ARG A 149 -30.32 -7.45 -12.32
CA ARG A 149 -30.97 -7.24 -11.02
C ARG A 149 -29.98 -6.66 -9.99
N GLU A 150 -28.75 -7.16 -9.91
CA GLU A 150 -27.75 -6.69 -8.95
C GLU A 150 -27.35 -5.22 -9.23
N GLN A 151 -27.22 -4.84 -10.51
CA GLN A 151 -26.96 -3.46 -10.90
C GLN A 151 -28.14 -2.54 -10.55
N ARG A 152 -29.39 -2.99 -10.70
CA ARG A 152 -30.59 -2.23 -10.29
C ARG A 152 -30.64 -2.02 -8.78
N GLU A 153 -30.30 -3.04 -8.01
CA GLU A 153 -30.18 -2.96 -6.57
C GLU A 153 -29.17 -1.88 -6.16
N VAL A 154 -27.98 -1.84 -6.77
CA VAL A 154 -26.99 -0.76 -6.55
C VAL A 154 -27.54 0.62 -6.90
N VAL A 155 -28.28 0.74 -8.00
CA VAL A 155 -28.88 2.02 -8.43
C VAL A 155 -29.90 2.51 -7.42
N LEU A 156 -30.74 1.63 -6.90
CA LEU A 156 -31.84 1.96 -5.94
C LEU A 156 -31.39 2.12 -4.50
N SER A 157 -30.30 1.48 -4.10
CA SER A 157 -29.77 1.56 -2.73
C SER A 157 -29.22 2.96 -2.42
N GLU A 158 -29.57 3.50 -1.24
CA GLU A 158 -29.20 4.86 -0.80
C GLU A 158 -28.56 4.89 0.58
N GLU A 159 -27.82 3.85 0.95
CA GLU A 159 -27.04 3.85 2.18
C GLU A 159 -25.99 4.97 2.19
N ASP A 160 -25.59 5.44 3.36
CA ASP A 160 -24.60 6.51 3.51
C ASP A 160 -23.24 6.12 2.93
N HIS A 161 -22.81 4.88 3.17
CA HIS A 161 -21.57 4.34 2.67
C HIS A 161 -21.84 2.99 1.99
N THR A 162 -21.62 2.93 0.70
CA THR A 162 -21.84 1.71 -0.10
C THR A 162 -20.54 1.29 -0.81
N LEU A 163 -20.13 0.04 -0.60
CA LEU A 163 -19.10 -0.61 -1.40
C LEU A 163 -19.75 -1.52 -2.43
N VAL A 164 -19.47 -1.29 -3.70
CA VAL A 164 -19.90 -2.13 -4.82
C VAL A 164 -18.73 -3.00 -5.28
N ILE A 165 -18.79 -4.29 -4.99
CA ILE A 165 -17.79 -5.28 -5.36
C ILE A 165 -18.19 -5.87 -6.71
N ALA A 166 -17.52 -5.49 -7.77
CA ALA A 166 -17.89 -5.85 -9.13
C ALA A 166 -16.72 -6.42 -9.92
N GLY A 167 -16.85 -7.62 -10.44
CA GLY A 167 -15.80 -8.29 -11.21
C GLY A 167 -15.38 -7.56 -12.49
N ALA A 168 -14.28 -8.02 -13.09
CA ALA A 168 -13.82 -7.51 -14.38
C ALA A 168 -14.88 -7.65 -15.46
N GLY A 169 -15.32 -6.53 -16.05
CA GLY A 169 -16.37 -6.53 -17.08
C GLY A 169 -17.80 -6.72 -16.58
N ALA A 170 -18.04 -6.60 -15.28
CA ALA A 170 -19.38 -6.63 -14.68
C ALA A 170 -20.17 -5.31 -14.86
N GLY A 171 -19.65 -4.34 -15.61
CA GLY A 171 -20.34 -3.09 -15.89
C GLY A 171 -20.23 -2.03 -14.80
N LYS A 172 -19.10 -1.97 -14.04
CA LYS A 172 -18.82 -0.94 -13.01
C LYS A 172 -19.19 0.46 -13.49
N THR A 173 -18.54 0.94 -14.54
CA THR A 173 -18.75 2.28 -15.12
C THR A 173 -20.19 2.49 -15.62
N THR A 174 -20.82 1.43 -16.12
CA THR A 174 -22.23 1.42 -16.53
C THR A 174 -23.15 1.64 -15.33
N THR A 175 -22.90 0.96 -14.22
CA THR A 175 -23.66 1.10 -12.98
C THR A 175 -23.49 2.50 -12.37
N VAL A 176 -22.26 3.05 -12.40
CA VAL A 176 -22.00 4.44 -11.97
C VAL A 176 -22.82 5.44 -12.79
N ALA A 177 -22.84 5.31 -14.11
CA ALA A 177 -23.61 6.20 -14.97
C ALA A 177 -25.13 6.10 -14.71
N ALA A 178 -25.63 4.87 -14.51
CA ALA A 178 -27.05 4.65 -14.13
C ALA A 178 -27.39 5.26 -12.78
N LYS A 179 -26.51 5.12 -11.78
CA LYS A 179 -26.70 5.72 -10.45
C LYS A 179 -26.77 7.23 -10.52
N VAL A 180 -25.85 7.87 -11.23
CA VAL A 180 -25.86 9.34 -11.42
C VAL A 180 -27.15 9.78 -12.06
N ARG A 181 -27.60 9.11 -13.14
CA ARG A 181 -28.87 9.45 -13.79
C ARG A 181 -30.07 9.29 -12.86
N TYR A 182 -30.14 8.21 -12.10
CA TYR A 182 -31.19 7.96 -11.12
C TYR A 182 -31.23 9.05 -10.03
N LEU A 183 -30.09 9.45 -9.49
CA LEU A 183 -29.98 10.50 -8.49
C LEU A 183 -30.52 11.84 -9.01
N VAL A 184 -30.22 12.19 -10.26
CA VAL A 184 -30.70 13.44 -10.87
C VAL A 184 -32.18 13.37 -11.21
N GLU A 185 -32.62 12.34 -11.96
CA GLU A 185 -33.98 12.29 -12.51
C GLU A 185 -35.05 11.85 -11.50
N LYS A 186 -34.70 10.96 -10.55
CA LYS A 186 -35.65 10.41 -9.59
C LYS A 186 -35.52 11.02 -8.20
N ARG A 187 -34.32 11.38 -7.79
CA ARG A 187 -34.10 11.97 -6.47
C ARG A 187 -33.95 13.49 -6.50
N GLY A 188 -33.98 14.10 -7.69
CA GLY A 188 -33.92 15.55 -7.83
C GLY A 188 -32.61 16.16 -7.31
N ILE A 189 -31.53 15.39 -7.28
CA ILE A 189 -30.23 15.90 -6.85
C ILE A 189 -29.63 16.75 -7.95
N ASP A 190 -29.18 17.97 -7.62
CA ASP A 190 -28.51 18.82 -8.57
C ASP A 190 -27.22 18.13 -9.07
N PRO A 191 -27.00 18.05 -10.38
CA PRO A 191 -25.79 17.45 -10.93
C PRO A 191 -24.48 17.98 -10.32
N SER A 192 -24.41 19.27 -9.96
CA SER A 192 -23.26 19.88 -9.33
C SER A 192 -22.93 19.33 -7.95
N GLN A 193 -23.91 18.71 -7.29
CA GLN A 193 -23.79 18.08 -5.96
C GLN A 193 -23.36 16.60 -6.03
N ILE A 194 -23.14 16.05 -7.24
CA ILE A 194 -22.68 14.68 -7.45
C ILE A 194 -21.26 14.71 -7.96
N LEU A 195 -20.28 14.35 -7.10
CA LEU A 195 -18.89 14.26 -7.46
C LEU A 195 -18.53 12.82 -7.84
N VAL A 196 -18.05 12.61 -9.06
CA VAL A 196 -17.51 11.33 -9.52
C VAL A 196 -16.00 11.42 -9.62
N ILE A 197 -15.30 10.51 -8.94
CA ILE A 197 -13.84 10.47 -8.88
C ILE A 197 -13.33 9.18 -9.52
N SER A 198 -12.31 9.26 -10.37
CA SER A 198 -11.58 8.11 -10.87
C SER A 198 -10.06 8.32 -10.81
N PHE A 199 -9.29 7.25 -11.00
CA PHE A 199 -7.83 7.27 -10.78
C PHE A 199 -7.05 7.83 -11.96
N THR A 200 -7.53 7.64 -13.17
CA THR A 200 -6.81 8.01 -14.40
C THR A 200 -7.59 9.00 -15.24
N ASN A 201 -6.89 9.87 -15.99
CA ASN A 201 -7.52 10.78 -16.93
C ASN A 201 -8.35 10.02 -17.98
N LYS A 202 -7.88 8.86 -18.45
CA LYS A 202 -8.60 8.02 -19.41
C LYS A 202 -9.96 7.54 -18.86
N ALA A 203 -10.00 7.09 -17.61
CA ALA A 203 -11.26 6.68 -16.97
C ALA A 203 -12.19 7.88 -16.74
N VAL A 204 -11.65 9.03 -16.36
CA VAL A 204 -12.40 10.30 -16.26
C VAL A 204 -13.00 10.71 -17.61
N GLU A 205 -12.25 10.62 -18.70
CA GLU A 205 -12.74 10.91 -20.06
C GLU A 205 -13.85 9.94 -20.48
N GLU A 206 -13.71 8.66 -20.19
CA GLU A 206 -14.75 7.65 -20.46
C GLU A 206 -16.05 7.97 -19.71
N LEU A 207 -15.93 8.25 -18.39
CA LEU A 207 -17.07 8.63 -17.55
C LEU A 207 -17.73 9.94 -18.05
N ARG A 208 -16.94 10.95 -18.40
CA ARG A 208 -17.44 12.21 -18.96
C ARG A 208 -18.18 11.97 -20.29
N GLY A 209 -17.62 11.18 -21.18
CA GLY A 209 -18.28 10.83 -22.44
C GLY A 209 -19.63 10.17 -22.20
N ARG A 210 -19.75 9.27 -21.26
CA ARG A 210 -21.01 8.56 -20.92
C ARG A 210 -22.01 9.45 -20.19
N ILE A 211 -21.59 10.15 -19.14
CA ILE A 211 -22.48 10.89 -18.25
C ILE A 211 -22.75 12.30 -18.76
N ASN A 212 -21.70 13.11 -19.01
CA ASN A 212 -21.89 14.48 -19.46
C ASN A 212 -22.25 14.53 -20.96
N GLY A 213 -21.62 13.67 -21.78
CA GLY A 213 -21.87 13.59 -23.21
C GLY A 213 -23.20 12.90 -23.55
N ASN A 214 -23.30 11.59 -23.36
CA ASN A 214 -24.44 10.79 -23.84
C ASN A 214 -25.71 10.99 -23.00
N LEU A 215 -25.60 11.15 -21.66
CA LEU A 215 -26.75 11.40 -20.80
C LEU A 215 -27.07 12.89 -20.64
N GLY A 216 -26.20 13.80 -21.03
CA GLY A 216 -26.38 15.24 -20.89
C GLY A 216 -26.40 15.75 -19.43
N ILE A 217 -25.82 15.01 -18.50
CA ILE A 217 -25.81 15.36 -17.06
C ILE A 217 -24.47 16.03 -16.71
N PRO A 218 -24.44 17.35 -16.43
CA PRO A 218 -23.21 18.10 -16.21
C PRO A 218 -22.67 17.97 -14.78
N CYS A 219 -22.47 16.75 -14.28
CA CYS A 219 -21.89 16.55 -12.96
C CYS A 219 -20.35 16.66 -12.97
N PRO A 220 -19.72 17.08 -11.86
CA PRO A 220 -18.27 17.10 -11.70
C PRO A 220 -17.68 15.69 -11.78
N ILE A 221 -16.81 15.45 -12.78
CA ILE A 221 -16.07 14.19 -12.94
C ILE A 221 -14.58 14.52 -12.97
N SER A 222 -13.82 14.02 -12.00
CA SER A 222 -12.44 14.46 -11.74
C SER A 222 -11.52 13.32 -11.35
N THR A 223 -10.22 13.56 -11.45
CA THR A 223 -9.23 12.74 -10.76
C THR A 223 -9.02 13.27 -9.33
N PHE A 224 -8.39 12.45 -8.46
CA PHE A 224 -8.02 12.89 -7.11
C PHE A 224 -7.15 14.16 -7.12
N HIS A 225 -6.21 14.25 -8.05
CA HIS A 225 -5.36 15.43 -8.18
C HIS A 225 -6.15 16.67 -8.62
N SER A 226 -7.10 16.51 -9.53
CA SER A 226 -7.91 17.63 -10.00
C SER A 226 -8.83 18.18 -8.90
N ILE A 227 -9.46 17.31 -8.10
CA ILE A 227 -10.27 17.79 -6.96
C ILE A 227 -9.38 18.39 -5.87
N GLY A 228 -8.22 17.78 -5.56
CA GLY A 228 -7.25 18.34 -4.61
C GLY A 228 -6.81 19.75 -5.01
N TYR A 229 -6.46 19.94 -6.28
CA TYR A 229 -6.10 21.25 -6.81
C TYR A 229 -7.25 22.28 -6.70
N THR A 230 -8.49 21.83 -6.94
CA THR A 230 -9.66 22.71 -6.79
C THR A 230 -9.84 23.16 -5.36
N ILE A 231 -9.62 22.28 -4.39
CA ILE A 231 -9.70 22.59 -2.96
C ILE A 231 -8.60 23.55 -2.54
N LEU A 232 -7.36 23.30 -2.95
CA LEU A 232 -6.23 24.19 -2.68
C LEU A 232 -6.50 25.62 -3.18
N ARG A 233 -6.99 25.75 -4.42
CA ARG A 233 -7.34 27.05 -4.99
C ARG A 233 -8.42 27.83 -4.22
N ARG A 234 -9.25 27.13 -3.45
CA ARG A 234 -10.31 27.74 -2.63
C ARG A 234 -9.84 28.08 -1.21
N GLY A 235 -8.85 27.34 -0.71
CA GLY A 235 -8.35 27.48 0.66
C GLY A 235 -7.07 28.29 0.80
N GLU A 236 -6.36 28.59 -0.29
CA GLU A 236 -5.10 29.36 -0.25
C GLU A 236 -5.23 30.68 -1.00
N GLU A 237 -4.62 31.73 -0.44
CA GLU A 237 -4.58 33.07 -1.05
C GLU A 237 -3.62 33.12 -2.24
N GLU A 238 -2.48 32.42 -2.15
CA GLU A 238 -1.45 32.35 -3.18
C GLU A 238 -1.42 30.97 -3.87
N ARG A 239 -1.23 30.97 -5.19
CA ARG A 239 -1.17 29.77 -5.99
C ARG A 239 0.22 29.15 -5.96
N LYS A 240 0.35 27.95 -5.42
CA LYS A 240 1.56 27.14 -5.55
C LYS A 240 1.73 26.63 -7.00
N LYS A 241 2.96 26.63 -7.49
CA LYS A 241 3.30 26.06 -8.79
C LYS A 241 3.42 24.55 -8.66
N ILE A 242 2.72 23.81 -9.54
CA ILE A 242 2.83 22.35 -9.59
C ILE A 242 4.16 21.98 -10.23
N VAL A 243 4.96 21.14 -9.56
CA VAL A 243 6.21 20.63 -10.11
C VAL A 243 5.97 19.43 -11.02
N GLU A 244 6.76 19.36 -12.10
CA GLU A 244 6.70 18.29 -13.07
C GLU A 244 7.33 16.99 -12.57
N GLY A 245 7.04 15.88 -13.28
CA GLY A 245 7.68 14.59 -13.01
C GLY A 245 9.21 14.68 -13.14
N GLY A 246 9.92 14.09 -12.16
CA GLY A 246 11.39 14.15 -12.09
C GLY A 246 11.96 15.30 -11.25
N TYR A 247 11.15 16.28 -10.84
CA TYR A 247 11.62 17.39 -10.01
C TYR A 247 12.21 16.90 -8.67
N MET A 248 11.52 15.98 -7.98
CA MET A 248 12.03 15.36 -6.75
C MET A 248 13.40 14.69 -6.98
N TYR A 249 13.54 13.96 -8.09
CA TYR A 249 14.83 13.35 -8.45
C TYR A 249 15.91 14.41 -8.59
N THR A 250 15.63 15.50 -9.29
CA THR A 250 16.60 16.59 -9.52
C THR A 250 17.01 17.23 -8.19
N VAL A 251 16.07 17.54 -7.32
CA VAL A 251 16.36 18.16 -6.01
C VAL A 251 17.20 17.21 -5.14
N ILE A 252 16.79 15.96 -4.99
CA ILE A 252 17.49 14.99 -4.15
C ILE A 252 18.86 14.64 -4.72
N ASN A 253 18.97 14.47 -6.03
CA ASN A 253 20.25 14.18 -6.69
C ASN A 253 21.25 15.35 -6.51
N ASN A 254 20.78 16.60 -6.64
CA ASN A 254 21.62 17.78 -6.40
C ASN A 254 22.01 17.90 -4.93
N TYR A 255 21.09 17.61 -4.02
CA TYR A 255 21.39 17.58 -2.58
C TYR A 255 22.48 16.55 -2.29
N LEU A 256 22.34 15.32 -2.74
CA LEU A 256 23.30 14.25 -2.51
C LEU A 256 24.67 14.50 -3.18
N LYS A 257 24.72 15.25 -4.27
CA LYS A 257 25.98 15.57 -4.98
C LYS A 257 26.75 16.75 -4.40
N SER A 258 26.08 17.68 -3.75
CA SER A 258 26.70 18.93 -3.34
C SER A 258 26.35 19.37 -1.93
N SER A 259 25.09 19.65 -1.66
CA SER A 259 24.66 20.31 -0.40
C SER A 259 24.86 19.41 0.82
N VAL A 260 24.80 18.10 0.65
CA VAL A 260 25.01 17.12 1.74
C VAL A 260 26.40 17.22 2.38
N LEU A 261 27.40 17.70 1.64
CA LEU A 261 28.77 17.90 2.16
C LEU A 261 28.83 18.87 3.34
N ARG A 262 27.80 19.71 3.50
CA ARG A 262 27.64 20.62 4.65
C ARG A 262 27.11 19.93 5.90
N ASN A 263 26.69 18.66 5.79
CA ASN A 263 26.15 17.85 6.90
C ASN A 263 27.02 16.59 7.11
N PRO A 264 28.09 16.67 7.93
CA PRO A 264 29.02 15.58 8.13
C PRO A 264 28.36 14.29 8.64
N GLU A 265 27.31 14.40 9.49
CA GLU A 265 26.60 13.24 10.03
C GLU A 265 25.88 12.45 8.93
N VAL A 266 25.28 13.13 7.97
CA VAL A 266 24.61 12.48 6.83
C VAL A 266 25.64 11.89 5.87
N VAL A 267 26.76 12.59 5.66
CA VAL A 267 27.88 12.07 4.84
C VAL A 267 28.43 10.78 5.44
N ASP A 268 28.63 10.72 6.75
CA ASP A 268 29.06 9.50 7.45
C ASP A 268 28.08 8.33 7.24
N LYS A 269 26.77 8.59 7.33
CA LYS A 269 25.72 7.58 7.09
C LYS A 269 25.70 7.11 5.64
N LEU A 270 25.90 8.02 4.68
CA LEU A 270 25.99 7.68 3.25
C LEU A 270 27.19 6.80 2.96
N ILE A 271 28.37 7.15 3.47
CA ILE A 271 29.57 6.35 3.30
C ILE A 271 29.41 4.97 3.92
N LEU A 272 28.88 4.90 5.13
CA LEU A 272 28.62 3.63 5.80
C LEU A 272 27.59 2.79 5.01
N PHE A 273 26.56 3.41 4.47
CA PHE A 273 25.56 2.74 3.64
C PHE A 273 26.17 2.21 2.33
N PHE A 274 26.94 3.03 1.60
CA PHE A 274 27.60 2.60 0.37
C PHE A 274 28.67 1.54 0.63
N GLY A 275 29.53 1.76 1.61
CA GLY A 275 30.67 0.89 1.86
C GLY A 275 30.31 -0.46 2.49
N SER A 276 29.23 -0.54 3.27
CA SER A 276 28.91 -1.72 4.05
C SER A 276 27.59 -2.38 3.70
N TYR A 277 26.63 -1.63 3.15
CA TYR A 277 25.25 -2.11 2.98
C TYR A 277 24.66 -1.94 1.59
N PHE A 278 25.23 -1.08 0.76
CA PHE A 278 24.75 -0.89 -0.61
C PHE A 278 25.52 -1.77 -1.57
N THR A 279 25.01 -2.94 -1.83
CA THR A 279 25.46 -3.79 -2.92
C THR A 279 24.52 -3.60 -4.08
N ALA A 280 25.06 -3.34 -5.27
CA ALA A 280 24.30 -3.30 -6.51
C ALA A 280 24.53 -4.55 -7.36
N PRO A 281 24.15 -5.76 -6.92
CA PRO A 281 24.38 -6.98 -7.69
C PRO A 281 23.24 -7.27 -8.68
N TYR A 282 22.29 -6.37 -8.88
CA TYR A 282 21.12 -6.61 -9.71
C TYR A 282 21.26 -5.89 -11.06
N GLU A 283 21.33 -6.66 -12.13
CA GLU A 283 21.36 -6.15 -13.52
C GLU A 283 19.96 -5.78 -14.06
N GLY A 284 18.90 -5.94 -13.28
CA GLY A 284 17.57 -5.50 -13.63
C GLY A 284 17.47 -3.98 -13.62
N GLU A 285 16.77 -3.41 -14.58
CA GLU A 285 16.58 -1.96 -14.71
C GLU A 285 15.76 -1.33 -13.57
N LYS A 286 15.12 -2.14 -12.71
CA LYS A 286 14.21 -1.66 -11.65
C LYS A 286 14.64 -2.11 -10.26
N LEU A 287 15.27 -1.20 -9.54
CA LEU A 287 15.67 -1.39 -8.14
C LEU A 287 14.48 -1.78 -7.21
N ASN A 288 13.27 -1.37 -7.56
CA ASN A 288 12.04 -1.75 -6.87
C ASN A 288 11.79 -3.26 -6.82
N GLU A 289 12.09 -3.98 -7.89
CA GLU A 289 11.89 -5.44 -7.96
C GLU A 289 12.87 -6.16 -7.04
N TYR A 290 14.12 -5.69 -6.97
CA TYR A 290 15.12 -6.24 -6.03
C TYR A 290 14.71 -6.01 -4.57
N PHE A 291 14.25 -4.80 -4.22
CA PHE A 291 13.86 -4.51 -2.83
C PHE A 291 12.54 -5.20 -2.45
N GLN A 292 11.61 -5.35 -3.36
CA GLN A 292 10.41 -6.16 -3.13
C GLN A 292 10.75 -7.65 -2.96
N PHE A 293 11.69 -8.14 -3.73
CA PHE A 293 12.20 -9.51 -3.60
C PHE A 293 12.86 -9.70 -2.23
N VAL A 294 13.79 -8.82 -1.83
CA VAL A 294 14.48 -8.90 -0.53
C VAL A 294 13.54 -8.66 0.66
N ALA A 295 12.53 -7.80 0.51
CA ALA A 295 11.54 -7.53 1.56
C ALA A 295 10.49 -8.63 1.73
N LYS A 296 10.17 -9.34 0.64
CA LYS A 296 9.18 -10.45 0.64
C LYS A 296 9.80 -11.81 0.88
N ALA A 297 11.11 -11.94 0.67
CA ALA A 297 11.78 -13.20 0.88
C ALA A 297 11.95 -13.45 2.38
N ASP A 298 11.25 -14.43 2.89
CA ASP A 298 11.57 -15.02 4.19
C ASP A 298 13.01 -15.52 4.15
N CYS A 299 13.80 -15.18 5.18
CA CYS A 299 15.20 -15.61 5.28
C CYS A 299 15.39 -17.13 5.19
N SER A 300 14.37 -17.91 5.56
CA SER A 300 14.37 -19.37 5.42
C SER A 300 14.20 -19.81 3.96
N THR A 301 13.35 -19.10 3.20
CA THR A 301 13.12 -19.39 1.77
C THR A 301 14.31 -18.93 0.91
N LEU A 302 14.96 -17.82 1.28
CA LEU A 302 16.21 -17.36 0.67
C LEU A 302 17.36 -18.34 0.92
N LYS A 303 17.44 -18.95 2.11
CA LYS A 303 18.45 -19.97 2.41
C LYS A 303 18.23 -21.26 1.60
N GLY A 304 16.99 -21.67 1.34
CA GLY A 304 16.68 -22.89 0.57
C GLY A 304 16.95 -22.77 -0.94
N ASN A 305 16.67 -21.62 -1.53
CA ASN A 305 16.86 -21.37 -2.98
C ASN A 305 18.16 -20.61 -3.31
N LEU A 306 18.88 -20.14 -2.30
CA LEU A 306 20.07 -19.32 -2.48
C LEU A 306 21.17 -20.08 -3.21
N HIS A 307 21.27 -21.39 -2.99
CA HIS A 307 22.31 -22.24 -3.60
C HIS A 307 22.15 -22.33 -5.12
N GLU A 308 20.94 -22.57 -5.62
CA GLU A 308 20.67 -22.57 -7.07
C GLU A 308 20.76 -21.18 -7.70
N TYR A 309 20.34 -20.17 -6.96
CA TYR A 309 20.34 -18.77 -7.45
C TYR A 309 21.75 -18.18 -7.48
N VAL A 310 22.54 -18.43 -6.44
CA VAL A 310 23.97 -18.04 -6.38
C VAL A 310 24.75 -18.78 -7.45
N GLN A 311 24.49 -20.08 -7.69
CA GLN A 311 25.15 -20.84 -8.77
C GLN A 311 24.82 -20.23 -10.14
N ARG A 312 23.58 -19.85 -10.41
CA ARG A 312 23.17 -19.18 -11.66
C ARG A 312 23.76 -17.79 -11.81
N ILE A 313 23.98 -17.07 -10.70
CA ILE A 313 24.60 -15.74 -10.71
C ILE A 313 26.12 -15.83 -10.86
N VAL A 314 26.77 -16.81 -10.23
CA VAL A 314 28.20 -17.11 -10.38
C VAL A 314 28.50 -17.58 -11.79
N ASP A 315 27.65 -18.40 -12.40
CA ASP A 315 27.77 -18.87 -13.79
C ASP A 315 27.58 -17.72 -14.82
N ARG A 316 26.92 -16.61 -14.44
CA ARG A 316 26.75 -15.41 -15.29
C ARG A 316 27.86 -14.38 -15.21
N LYS A 317 28.98 -14.63 -14.52
CA LYS A 317 30.24 -13.83 -14.52
C LYS A 317 30.12 -12.33 -14.20
N THR A 318 29.14 -11.85 -13.42
CA THR A 318 28.94 -10.40 -13.25
C THR A 318 28.58 -9.94 -11.85
N LEU A 319 29.13 -10.54 -10.80
CA LEU A 319 29.12 -9.89 -9.47
C LEU A 319 30.36 -8.97 -9.38
N LYS A 320 30.20 -7.74 -9.82
CA LYS A 320 31.19 -6.69 -9.57
C LYS A 320 31.03 -6.17 -8.16
N THR A 321 31.71 -6.80 -7.20
CA THR A 321 31.85 -6.30 -5.84
C THR A 321 32.88 -5.16 -5.84
N GLN A 322 32.40 -3.91 -5.77
CA GLN A 322 33.24 -2.72 -5.92
C GLN A 322 33.50 -2.04 -4.57
N THR A 323 34.78 -1.69 -4.31
CA THR A 323 35.20 -0.97 -3.11
C THR A 323 35.00 0.55 -3.25
N LEU A 324 35.19 1.29 -2.14
CA LEU A 324 35.28 2.76 -2.15
C LEU A 324 36.43 3.27 -3.02
N ASN A 325 37.48 2.45 -3.24
CA ASN A 325 38.61 2.77 -4.09
C ASN A 325 38.43 2.28 -5.55
N ASN A 326 37.21 1.85 -5.94
CA ASN A 326 36.85 1.35 -7.28
C ASN A 326 37.50 0.02 -7.69
N GLU A 327 37.98 -0.76 -6.75
CA GLU A 327 38.49 -2.10 -6.99
C GLU A 327 37.34 -3.11 -7.01
N ILE A 328 37.48 -4.16 -7.81
CA ILE A 328 36.50 -5.25 -7.90
C ILE A 328 37.08 -6.44 -7.15
N LEU A 329 36.39 -6.87 -6.06
CA LEU A 329 36.80 -7.97 -5.22
C LEU A 329 35.88 -9.18 -5.40
N ARG A 330 36.28 -10.34 -4.85
CA ARG A 330 35.53 -11.60 -5.03
C ARG A 330 34.29 -11.72 -4.11
N SER A 331 34.36 -11.17 -2.91
CA SER A 331 33.30 -11.26 -1.93
C SER A 331 32.93 -9.92 -1.31
N MET A 332 31.71 -9.82 -0.77
CA MET A 332 31.26 -8.64 -0.03
C MET A 332 31.98 -8.44 1.30
N GLU A 333 32.43 -9.52 1.90
CA GLU A 333 33.18 -9.48 3.16
C GLU A 333 34.56 -8.88 2.91
N GLU A 334 35.22 -9.27 1.81
CA GLU A 334 36.48 -8.64 1.37
C GLU A 334 36.27 -7.15 1.03
N VAL A 335 35.18 -6.77 0.37
CA VAL A 335 34.84 -5.35 0.11
C VAL A 335 34.74 -4.56 1.41
N ARG A 336 34.11 -5.12 2.46
CA ARG A 336 34.02 -4.46 3.76
C ARG A 336 35.39 -4.29 4.42
N ILE A 337 36.27 -5.29 4.30
CA ILE A 337 37.64 -5.22 4.81
C ILE A 337 38.44 -4.16 4.04
N ALA A 338 38.41 -4.17 2.71
CA ALA A 338 39.06 -3.16 1.88
C ALA A 338 38.60 -1.74 2.18
N ASN A 339 37.29 -1.54 2.30
CA ASN A 339 36.69 -0.26 2.68
C ASN A 339 37.12 0.19 4.09
N PHE A 340 37.19 -0.74 5.05
CA PHE A 340 37.72 -0.46 6.39
C PHE A 340 39.17 0.02 6.31
N LEU A 341 40.05 -0.70 5.62
CA LEU A 341 41.46 -0.32 5.44
C LEU A 341 41.59 1.06 4.79
N TYR A 342 40.84 1.30 3.71
CA TYR A 342 40.80 2.59 3.04
C TYR A 342 40.35 3.74 3.95
N MET A 343 39.29 3.51 4.72
CA MET A 343 38.73 4.51 5.66
C MET A 343 39.72 4.89 6.78
N TYR A 344 40.58 3.94 7.19
CA TYR A 344 41.57 4.17 8.23
C TYR A 344 42.96 4.48 7.69
N GLN A 345 43.07 4.81 6.40
CA GLN A 345 44.30 5.20 5.73
C GLN A 345 45.43 4.15 5.84
N ILE A 346 45.04 2.86 5.86
CA ILE A 346 45.98 1.75 5.79
C ILE A 346 46.18 1.41 4.31
N GLU A 347 47.43 1.47 3.84
CA GLU A 347 47.77 1.07 2.48
C GLU A 347 47.63 -0.44 2.35
N TYR A 348 46.89 -0.88 1.32
CA TYR A 348 46.69 -2.30 1.04
C TYR A 348 46.81 -2.65 -0.42
N GLU A 349 47.18 -3.89 -0.70
CA GLU A 349 47.21 -4.53 -2.01
C GLU A 349 46.29 -5.77 -1.95
N TYR A 350 45.37 -5.90 -2.89
CA TYR A 350 44.44 -7.01 -2.96
C TYR A 350 45.02 -8.18 -3.77
N GLU A 351 44.93 -9.40 -3.25
CA GLU A 351 45.43 -10.64 -3.83
C GLU A 351 46.88 -10.56 -4.34
N PRO A 352 47.83 -10.04 -3.54
CA PRO A 352 49.25 -10.01 -3.96
C PRO A 352 49.81 -11.42 -4.10
N ILE A 353 50.72 -11.61 -5.01
CA ILE A 353 51.47 -12.87 -5.09
C ILE A 353 52.38 -12.98 -3.87
N TYR A 354 52.14 -13.99 -3.03
CA TYR A 354 52.99 -14.24 -1.87
C TYR A 354 54.31 -14.84 -2.31
N GLN A 355 55.41 -14.35 -1.75
CA GLN A 355 56.76 -14.73 -2.18
C GLN A 355 57.15 -16.17 -1.91
N TYR A 356 56.42 -16.87 -1.02
CA TYR A 356 56.66 -18.27 -0.69
C TYR A 356 55.48 -19.13 -1.10
N PRO A 357 55.67 -20.15 -1.94
CA PRO A 357 54.58 -21.00 -2.38
C PRO A 357 54.06 -21.91 -1.23
N ILE A 358 52.79 -22.24 -1.29
CA ILE A 358 52.26 -23.39 -0.53
C ILE A 358 52.62 -24.65 -1.33
N LEU A 359 53.26 -25.64 -0.66
CA LEU A 359 53.60 -26.92 -1.25
C LEU A 359 52.33 -27.60 -1.77
N ASP A 360 52.39 -28.13 -3.00
CA ASP A 360 51.29 -28.82 -3.69
C ASP A 360 50.17 -27.95 -4.31
N ALA A 361 50.32 -26.64 -4.39
CA ALA A 361 49.37 -25.80 -5.10
C ALA A 361 49.76 -25.58 -6.56
N ASN A 362 48.85 -25.87 -7.49
CA ASN A 362 49.02 -25.62 -8.93
C ASN A 362 49.03 -24.13 -9.30
N LYS A 363 48.88 -23.23 -8.35
CA LYS A 363 48.84 -21.76 -8.52
C LYS A 363 49.64 -21.08 -7.40
N PRO A 364 50.24 -19.89 -7.68
CA PRO A 364 50.83 -19.08 -6.63
C PRO A 364 49.83 -18.79 -5.52
N TYR A 365 50.30 -18.81 -4.28
CA TYR A 365 49.46 -18.39 -3.15
C TYR A 365 49.30 -16.88 -3.18
N THR A 366 48.05 -16.43 -3.07
CA THR A 366 47.67 -15.01 -2.99
C THR A 366 46.86 -14.81 -1.73
N PRO A 367 47.41 -14.20 -0.65
CA PRO A 367 46.61 -13.73 0.48
C PRO A 367 45.56 -12.74 0.03
N ASP A 368 44.42 -12.62 0.77
CA ASP A 368 43.39 -11.68 0.36
C ASP A 368 43.91 -10.24 0.34
N PHE A 369 44.69 -9.84 1.37
CA PHE A 369 45.33 -8.52 1.39
C PHE A 369 46.74 -8.59 1.93
N ARG A 370 47.60 -7.70 1.38
CA ARG A 370 48.85 -7.27 1.99
C ARG A 370 48.68 -5.83 2.45
N ILE A 371 48.95 -5.55 3.69
CA ILE A 371 48.82 -4.21 4.26
C ILE A 371 50.18 -3.66 4.66
N LYS A 372 50.33 -2.33 4.53
CA LYS A 372 51.59 -1.64 4.86
C LYS A 372 51.30 -0.32 5.58
N GLN A 373 52.08 -0.01 6.61
CA GLN A 373 52.12 1.30 7.23
C GLN A 373 53.52 1.57 7.79
N GLY A 374 54.25 2.47 7.15
CA GLY A 374 55.69 2.66 7.40
C GLY A 374 56.48 1.37 7.09
N ASP A 375 57.26 0.88 8.06
CA ASP A 375 58.02 -0.36 7.93
C ASP A 375 57.23 -1.63 8.28
N LYS A 376 56.00 -1.48 8.78
CA LYS A 376 55.15 -2.61 9.15
C LYS A 376 54.46 -3.18 7.91
N VAL A 377 54.54 -4.51 7.78
CA VAL A 377 53.87 -5.27 6.73
C VAL A 377 53.19 -6.46 7.36
N SER A 378 51.88 -6.61 7.12
CA SER A 378 51.10 -7.78 7.51
C SER A 378 50.27 -8.29 6.34
N TYR A 379 49.83 -9.53 6.41
CA TYR A 379 48.91 -10.13 5.45
C TYR A 379 47.55 -10.37 6.14
N ILE A 380 46.47 -10.28 5.40
CA ILE A 380 45.14 -10.54 5.91
C ILE A 380 44.52 -11.66 5.07
N GLU A 381 43.89 -12.62 5.75
CA GLU A 381 43.05 -13.68 5.19
C GLU A 381 41.68 -13.63 5.81
N HIS A 382 40.64 -13.65 4.98
CA HIS A 382 39.27 -13.70 5.42
C HIS A 382 38.63 -15.06 5.09
N PHE A 383 38.29 -15.81 6.10
CA PHE A 383 37.71 -17.14 5.91
C PHE A 383 36.18 -17.08 5.92
N GLY A 384 35.56 -17.44 4.80
CA GLY A 384 34.12 -17.41 4.56
C GLY A 384 33.32 -18.47 5.35
N ILE A 385 33.82 -18.87 6.53
CA ILE A 385 33.22 -19.83 7.44
C ILE A 385 33.15 -19.25 8.86
N THR A 386 32.46 -19.94 9.78
CA THR A 386 32.43 -19.55 11.20
C THR A 386 33.75 -19.91 11.89
N GLU A 387 34.04 -19.27 13.03
CA GLU A 387 35.22 -19.53 13.85
C GLU A 387 35.33 -21.00 14.31
N ASP A 388 34.22 -21.65 14.55
CA ASP A 388 34.13 -23.08 14.89
C ASP A 388 34.08 -23.99 13.65
N HIS A 389 34.55 -23.48 12.51
CA HIS A 389 34.70 -24.20 11.25
C HIS A 389 33.39 -24.81 10.71
N ARG A 390 32.27 -24.08 10.80
CA ARG A 390 30.97 -24.47 10.19
C ARG A 390 30.64 -23.56 9.02
N SER A 391 29.93 -24.12 8.06
CA SER A 391 29.40 -23.35 6.94
C SER A 391 28.24 -24.09 6.28
N ASP A 392 27.16 -23.38 5.99
CA ASP A 392 26.04 -23.89 5.19
C ASP A 392 26.35 -23.88 3.66
N ARG A 393 27.52 -23.38 3.26
CA ARG A 393 27.92 -23.20 1.86
C ARG A 393 28.67 -24.40 1.28
N TYR A 394 29.22 -25.26 2.12
CA TYR A 394 30.09 -26.39 1.74
C TYR A 394 29.49 -27.71 2.21
N THR A 395 29.72 -28.77 1.40
CA THR A 395 29.54 -30.14 1.88
C THR A 395 30.59 -30.47 2.96
N GLN A 396 30.38 -31.52 3.74
CA GLN A 396 31.31 -31.91 4.79
C GLN A 396 32.73 -32.15 4.25
N GLU A 397 32.86 -32.83 3.10
CA GLU A 397 34.15 -33.11 2.44
C GLU A 397 34.83 -31.84 1.93
N GLU A 398 34.05 -30.92 1.36
CA GLU A 398 34.58 -29.62 0.90
C GLU A 398 35.03 -28.75 2.07
N LEU A 399 34.27 -28.80 3.19
CA LEU A 399 34.60 -28.06 4.39
C LEU A 399 35.90 -28.57 5.02
N GLU A 400 36.12 -29.87 5.12
CA GLU A 400 37.35 -30.48 5.61
C GLU A 400 38.56 -30.08 4.76
N LYS A 401 38.43 -30.10 3.44
CA LYS A 401 39.45 -29.60 2.51
C LYS A 401 39.71 -28.11 2.68
N TYR A 402 38.67 -27.31 2.93
CA TYR A 402 38.78 -25.88 3.14
C TYR A 402 39.53 -25.58 4.44
N VAL A 403 39.19 -26.27 5.54
CA VAL A 403 39.89 -26.11 6.84
C VAL A 403 41.34 -26.53 6.75
N SER A 404 41.65 -27.65 6.10
CA SER A 404 43.06 -28.07 5.85
C SER A 404 43.86 -26.98 5.16
N ARG A 405 43.29 -26.29 4.15
CA ARG A 405 43.96 -25.18 3.47
C ARG A 405 44.15 -23.95 4.37
N ILE A 406 43.25 -23.71 5.33
CA ILE A 406 43.45 -22.65 6.34
C ILE A 406 44.71 -22.93 7.16
N ASP A 407 44.88 -24.17 7.59
CA ASP A 407 46.04 -24.58 8.38
C ASP A 407 47.35 -24.50 7.55
N ASP A 408 47.31 -24.88 6.29
CA ASP A 408 48.46 -24.76 5.37
C ASP A 408 48.90 -23.27 5.24
N LYS A 409 47.93 -22.36 5.07
CA LYS A 409 48.19 -20.91 4.99
C LYS A 409 48.84 -20.39 6.28
N LYS A 410 48.30 -20.74 7.43
CA LYS A 410 48.85 -20.36 8.76
C LYS A 410 50.26 -20.89 8.94
N GLN A 411 50.52 -22.13 8.57
CA GLN A 411 51.84 -22.77 8.70
C GLN A 411 52.91 -22.11 7.80
N VAL A 412 52.57 -21.75 6.58
CA VAL A 412 53.49 -21.08 5.64
C VAL A 412 53.89 -19.72 6.19
N HIS A 413 52.96 -18.92 6.69
CA HIS A 413 53.27 -17.62 7.30
C HIS A 413 54.13 -17.80 8.58
N ALA A 414 53.80 -18.75 9.44
CA ALA A 414 54.57 -19.06 10.65
C ALA A 414 56.02 -19.51 10.29
N LYS A 415 56.19 -20.40 9.30
CA LYS A 415 57.48 -20.90 8.86
C LYS A 415 58.39 -19.77 8.34
N HIS A 416 57.82 -18.83 7.61
CA HIS A 416 58.56 -17.72 7.01
C HIS A 416 58.59 -16.45 7.86
N LYS A 417 58.05 -16.53 9.09
CA LYS A 417 57.97 -15.42 10.07
C LYS A 417 57.33 -14.14 9.50
N THR A 418 56.34 -14.30 8.63
CA THR A 418 55.53 -13.19 8.13
C THR A 418 54.28 -13.04 8.98
N ASP A 419 53.89 -11.81 9.25
CA ASP A 419 52.73 -11.52 10.10
C ASP A 419 51.43 -11.75 9.34
N LEU A 420 50.59 -12.65 9.87
CA LEU A 420 49.26 -12.98 9.33
C LEU A 420 48.16 -12.60 10.29
N ILE A 421 47.23 -11.80 9.82
CA ILE A 421 45.97 -11.51 10.46
C ILE A 421 44.89 -12.33 9.74
N TYR A 422 44.04 -13.03 10.50
CA TYR A 422 42.93 -13.73 9.87
C TYR A 422 41.61 -13.40 10.56
N THR A 423 40.55 -13.44 9.77
CA THR A 423 39.18 -13.16 10.22
C THR A 423 38.25 -14.26 9.73
N TYR A 424 37.15 -14.47 10.44
CA TYR A 424 36.07 -15.40 10.06
C TYR A 424 34.79 -14.63 9.78
N SER A 425 33.92 -15.15 8.90
CA SER A 425 32.64 -14.52 8.61
C SER A 425 31.76 -14.36 9.86
N GLN A 426 31.88 -15.27 10.82
CA GLN A 426 31.11 -15.26 12.06
C GLN A 426 31.94 -15.78 13.24
N TYR A 427 31.87 -15.08 14.36
CA TYR A 427 32.51 -15.45 15.63
C TYR A 427 31.51 -16.03 16.60
N ALA A 428 31.96 -16.94 17.48
CA ALA A 428 31.13 -17.62 18.48
C ALA A 428 30.48 -16.65 19.48
N ASP A 429 31.17 -15.55 19.79
CA ASP A 429 30.70 -14.49 20.70
C ASP A 429 29.82 -13.43 19.99
N GLY A 430 29.55 -13.59 18.70
CA GLY A 430 28.71 -12.70 17.92
C GLY A 430 29.36 -11.37 17.51
N ARG A 431 30.69 -11.18 17.76
CA ARG A 431 31.40 -9.97 17.31
C ARG A 431 31.44 -9.90 15.78
N ASP A 432 31.44 -8.67 15.25
CA ASP A 432 31.70 -8.42 13.82
C ASP A 432 33.20 -8.63 13.49
N TYR A 433 33.49 -9.25 12.36
CA TYR A 433 34.88 -9.52 11.95
C TYR A 433 35.71 -8.24 11.71
N LEU A 434 35.07 -7.11 11.40
CA LEU A 434 35.80 -5.83 11.31
C LEU A 434 36.19 -5.31 12.70
N LEU A 435 35.41 -5.61 13.76
CA LEU A 435 35.80 -5.30 15.12
C LEU A 435 37.02 -6.14 15.51
N HIS A 436 37.00 -7.45 15.20
CA HIS A 436 38.16 -8.32 15.41
C HIS A 436 39.38 -7.83 14.65
N LEU A 437 39.25 -7.50 13.34
CA LEU A 437 40.31 -6.95 12.51
C LEU A 437 40.91 -5.67 13.15
N ARG A 438 40.06 -4.77 13.63
CA ARG A 438 40.49 -3.55 14.32
C ARG A 438 41.35 -3.83 15.56
N GLU A 439 40.91 -4.77 16.39
CA GLU A 439 41.66 -5.20 17.58
C GLU A 439 43.01 -5.76 17.18
N GLN A 440 43.07 -6.61 16.17
CA GLN A 440 44.30 -7.21 15.68
C GLN A 440 45.29 -6.17 15.10
N LEU A 441 44.80 -5.17 14.39
CA LEU A 441 45.60 -4.06 13.86
C LEU A 441 46.16 -3.19 14.98
N ILE A 442 45.37 -2.82 15.97
CA ILE A 442 45.81 -2.04 17.12
C ILE A 442 46.87 -2.81 17.92
N ALA A 443 46.67 -4.10 18.16
CA ALA A 443 47.64 -4.96 18.90
C ALA A 443 48.98 -5.03 18.21
N ARG A 444 49.03 -4.87 16.87
CA ARG A 444 50.26 -4.82 16.06
C ARG A 444 50.81 -3.39 15.88
N GLY A 445 50.17 -2.43 16.53
CA GLY A 445 50.57 -1.03 16.53
C GLY A 445 50.31 -0.28 15.21
N TYR A 446 49.32 -0.72 14.40
CA TYR A 446 48.81 0.08 13.30
C TYR A 446 48.05 1.29 13.83
N GLU A 447 48.32 2.45 13.24
CA GLU A 447 47.56 3.68 13.54
C GLU A 447 46.32 3.74 12.67
N LEU A 448 45.17 3.81 13.32
CA LEU A 448 43.85 3.88 12.67
C LEU A 448 43.42 5.35 12.46
N ASN A 449 44.08 6.04 11.56
CA ASN A 449 43.80 7.44 11.22
C ASN A 449 42.62 7.51 10.29
N LYS A 450 41.46 7.96 10.81
CA LYS A 450 40.22 8.03 10.03
C LYS A 450 40.37 9.06 8.88
N ARG A 451 40.18 8.60 7.63
CA ARG A 451 40.09 9.48 6.47
C ARG A 451 38.89 10.41 6.58
N SER A 452 39.03 11.64 6.10
CA SER A 452 37.91 12.59 6.07
C SER A 452 36.74 11.99 5.27
N THR A 453 35.57 11.93 5.90
CA THR A 453 34.36 11.40 5.26
C THR A 453 33.93 12.22 4.05
N ALA A 454 34.22 13.52 4.07
CA ALA A 454 33.98 14.39 2.91
C ALA A 454 34.84 14.05 1.71
N GLU A 455 36.13 13.70 1.93
CA GLU A 455 37.02 13.26 0.85
C GLU A 455 36.58 11.93 0.25
N VAL A 456 36.21 10.97 1.10
CA VAL A 456 35.70 9.67 0.65
C VAL A 456 34.41 9.83 -0.15
N TYR A 457 33.50 10.66 0.33
CA TYR A 457 32.25 10.93 -0.36
C TYR A 457 32.46 11.67 -1.68
N LYS A 458 33.35 12.66 -1.69
CA LYS A 458 33.73 13.38 -2.91
C LYS A 458 34.31 12.41 -3.97
N LYS A 459 35.15 11.47 -3.54
CA LYS A 459 35.69 10.44 -4.44
C LYS A 459 34.62 9.54 -5.01
N LEU A 460 33.61 9.16 -4.20
CA LEU A 460 32.43 8.39 -4.66
C LEU A 460 31.63 9.13 -5.74
N ILE A 461 31.56 10.46 -5.65
CA ILE A 461 30.80 11.28 -6.61
C ILE A 461 31.60 11.50 -7.91
N GLU A 462 32.90 11.63 -7.83
CA GLU A 462 33.78 11.94 -8.97
C GLU A 462 34.00 10.75 -9.91
N THR A 463 33.71 9.53 -9.50
CA THR A 463 33.86 8.36 -10.38
C THR A 463 32.83 8.38 -11.50
N GLU A 464 33.28 8.16 -12.74
CA GLU A 464 32.50 8.25 -13.99
C GLU A 464 31.21 7.42 -14.00
N GLU A 465 31.12 6.43 -13.13
CA GLU A 465 29.91 5.67 -12.91
C GLU A 465 29.18 6.13 -11.66
N ASN A 466 28.49 7.26 -11.71
CA ASN A 466 27.53 7.76 -10.71
C ASN A 466 26.35 6.79 -10.44
N LYS A 467 26.51 5.51 -10.79
CA LYS A 467 25.46 4.47 -10.67
C LYS A 467 24.93 4.35 -9.24
N TYR A 468 25.81 4.48 -8.24
CA TYR A 468 25.39 4.37 -6.83
C TYR A 468 24.52 5.54 -6.39
N ILE A 469 24.94 6.78 -6.68
CA ILE A 469 24.14 7.98 -6.34
C ILE A 469 22.83 7.98 -7.13
N THR A 470 22.87 7.68 -8.42
CA THR A 470 21.69 7.58 -9.27
C THR A 470 20.69 6.54 -8.72
N ARG A 471 21.16 5.33 -8.41
CA ARG A 471 20.31 4.25 -7.86
C ARG A 471 19.77 4.60 -6.47
N LEU A 472 20.62 5.18 -5.60
CA LEU A 472 20.17 5.63 -4.30
C LEU A 472 19.13 6.74 -4.42
N THR A 473 19.32 7.71 -5.30
CA THR A 473 18.36 8.77 -5.57
C THR A 473 17.00 8.21 -6.01
N PHE A 474 17.00 7.26 -6.96
CA PHE A 474 15.75 6.58 -7.38
C PHE A 474 15.07 5.85 -6.23
N LEU A 475 15.85 5.16 -5.39
CA LEU A 475 15.32 4.45 -4.23
C LEU A 475 14.70 5.42 -3.22
N ILE A 476 15.40 6.51 -2.90
CA ILE A 476 14.91 7.56 -2.00
C ILE A 476 13.64 8.19 -2.57
N CYS A 477 13.62 8.55 -3.85
CA CYS A 477 12.43 9.12 -4.50
C CYS A 477 11.25 8.16 -4.44
N THR A 478 11.47 6.88 -4.72
CA THR A 478 10.40 5.86 -4.62
C THR A 478 9.88 5.73 -3.20
N PHE A 479 10.78 5.70 -2.22
CA PHE A 479 10.40 5.65 -0.81
C PHE A 479 9.61 6.89 -0.40
N ILE A 480 10.09 8.10 -0.72
CA ILE A 480 9.43 9.37 -0.37
C ILE A 480 8.05 9.46 -1.05
N ASN A 481 7.92 9.08 -2.32
CA ASN A 481 6.63 9.06 -3.00
C ASN A 481 5.64 8.13 -2.29
N ASN A 482 6.05 6.90 -1.95
CA ASN A 482 5.21 5.99 -1.21
C ASN A 482 4.88 6.49 0.20
N PHE A 483 5.84 7.10 0.87
CA PHE A 483 5.71 7.68 2.20
C PHE A 483 4.65 8.80 2.20
N LYS A 484 4.73 9.72 1.24
CA LYS A 484 3.76 10.80 1.03
C LYS A 484 2.38 10.26 0.63
N THR A 485 2.34 9.22 -0.22
CA THR A 485 1.09 8.55 -0.63
C THR A 485 0.34 7.91 0.55
N GLN A 486 1.07 7.55 1.62
CA GLN A 486 0.47 7.11 2.87
C GLN A 486 0.05 8.27 3.79
N GLY A 487 0.29 9.50 3.41
CA GLY A 487 -0.01 10.68 4.23
C GLY A 487 0.86 10.79 5.48
N TYR A 488 2.10 10.25 5.43
CA TYR A 488 3.01 10.29 6.56
C TYR A 488 3.83 11.57 6.60
N GLY A 489 4.00 12.12 7.81
CA GLY A 489 4.89 13.24 8.11
C GLY A 489 6.23 12.81 8.73
N LEU A 490 7.08 13.79 9.07
CA LEU A 490 8.44 13.56 9.59
C LEU A 490 8.49 12.71 10.87
N GLU A 491 7.44 12.76 11.68
CA GLU A 491 7.32 11.97 12.93
C GLU A 491 7.33 10.46 12.67
N LYS A 492 6.80 10.02 11.54
CA LYS A 492 6.68 8.60 11.17
C LYS A 492 8.03 7.91 10.94
N PHE A 493 9.07 8.66 10.58
CA PHE A 493 10.43 8.12 10.47
C PHE A 493 10.95 7.54 11.78
N ALA A 494 10.62 8.19 12.92
CA ALA A 494 11.03 7.69 14.23
C ALA A 494 10.36 6.36 14.57
N GLU A 495 9.06 6.21 14.29
CA GLU A 495 8.33 4.98 14.50
C GLU A 495 8.88 3.83 13.62
N PHE A 496 9.12 4.09 12.32
CA PHE A 496 9.68 3.11 11.40
C PHE A 496 11.07 2.66 11.84
N LYS A 497 11.88 3.60 12.31
CA LYS A 497 13.22 3.29 12.82
C LYS A 497 13.18 2.45 14.09
N ALA A 498 12.25 2.74 15.00
CA ALA A 498 12.06 1.97 16.25
C ALA A 498 11.54 0.56 15.96
N ALA A 499 10.62 0.40 15.01
CA ALA A 499 10.05 -0.89 14.64
C ALA A 499 11.04 -1.82 13.91
N ASN A 500 12.15 -1.29 13.37
CA ASN A 500 13.11 -2.07 12.62
C ASN A 500 14.35 -2.41 13.44
N LYS A 501 14.76 -3.68 13.40
CA LYS A 501 16.03 -4.15 14.02
C LYS A 501 17.22 -4.05 13.08
N ASN A 502 16.98 -4.03 11.77
CA ASN A 502 18.01 -4.05 10.74
C ASN A 502 18.72 -2.69 10.66
N VAL A 503 20.03 -2.68 10.87
CA VAL A 503 20.87 -1.46 10.85
C VAL A 503 20.86 -0.79 9.48
N ARG A 504 20.87 -1.56 8.39
CA ARG A 504 20.78 -1.04 7.02
C ARG A 504 19.50 -0.26 6.79
N THR A 505 18.35 -0.80 7.25
CA THR A 505 17.05 -0.11 7.17
C THR A 505 17.07 1.18 7.99
N LYS A 506 17.65 1.17 9.19
CA LYS A 506 17.76 2.37 10.04
C LYS A 506 18.62 3.46 9.38
N LEU A 507 19.75 3.11 8.78
CA LEU A 507 20.60 4.05 8.02
C LEU A 507 19.86 4.63 6.82
N PHE A 508 19.16 3.79 6.07
CA PHE A 508 18.37 4.23 4.92
C PHE A 508 17.27 5.20 5.34
N LEU A 509 16.56 4.91 6.43
CA LEU A 509 15.52 5.80 6.96
C LEU A 509 16.09 7.15 7.42
N ASP A 510 17.27 7.16 8.05
CA ASP A 510 17.94 8.41 8.44
C ASP A 510 18.30 9.27 7.21
N ILE A 511 18.82 8.65 6.14
CA ILE A 511 19.13 9.32 4.89
C ILE A 511 17.84 9.85 4.24
N CYS A 512 16.81 9.00 4.15
CA CYS A 512 15.51 9.39 3.58
C CYS A 512 14.86 10.54 4.34
N LYS A 513 14.96 10.56 5.68
CA LYS A 513 14.41 11.65 6.51
C LYS A 513 15.00 13.00 6.13
N VAL A 514 16.33 13.06 5.98
CA VAL A 514 17.00 14.31 5.60
C VAL A 514 16.65 14.70 4.16
N CYS A 515 16.66 13.77 3.22
CA CYS A 515 16.28 14.03 1.84
C CYS A 515 14.81 14.49 1.71
N PHE A 516 13.90 13.92 2.52
CA PHE A 516 12.51 14.35 2.58
C PHE A 516 12.39 15.79 3.09
N TYR A 517 13.08 16.11 4.19
CA TYR A 517 13.11 17.46 4.74
C TYR A 517 13.64 18.50 3.75
N GLU A 518 14.78 18.21 3.11
CA GLU A 518 15.37 19.12 2.12
C GLU A 518 14.48 19.28 0.88
N TYR A 519 13.81 18.21 0.45
CA TYR A 519 12.86 18.30 -0.65
C TYR A 519 11.66 19.18 -0.30
N GLN A 520 11.05 18.98 0.87
CA GLN A 520 9.91 19.80 1.32
C GLN A 520 10.31 21.27 1.49
N LYS A 521 11.49 21.53 2.05
CA LYS A 521 12.04 22.87 2.20
C LYS A 521 12.18 23.58 0.85
N VAL A 522 12.72 22.88 -0.18
CA VAL A 522 12.84 23.47 -1.53
C VAL A 522 11.47 23.74 -2.15
N LEU A 523 10.48 22.87 -1.95
CA LEU A 523 9.11 23.13 -2.42
C LEU A 523 8.52 24.38 -1.76
N GLU A 524 8.70 24.53 -0.46
CA GLU A 524 8.21 25.68 0.31
C GLU A 524 8.90 26.98 -0.12
N GLU A 525 10.23 27.00 -0.18
CA GLU A 525 11.03 28.17 -0.61
C GLU A 525 10.70 28.65 -2.03
N GLN A 526 10.29 27.75 -2.91
CA GLN A 526 9.96 28.06 -4.30
C GLN A 526 8.45 28.22 -4.55
N HIS A 527 7.62 28.20 -3.51
CA HIS A 527 6.15 28.19 -3.63
C HIS A 527 5.64 27.13 -4.58
N CYS A 528 6.19 25.92 -4.47
CA CYS A 528 5.86 24.78 -5.31
C CYS A 528 5.11 23.72 -4.53
N ILE A 529 4.41 22.84 -5.26
CA ILE A 529 3.71 21.66 -4.71
C ILE A 529 3.85 20.49 -5.67
N ASP A 530 4.04 19.29 -5.15
CA ASP A 530 3.96 18.07 -5.94
C ASP A 530 2.57 17.42 -5.88
N PHE A 531 2.37 16.38 -6.69
CA PHE A 531 1.08 15.70 -6.82
C PHE A 531 0.63 15.03 -5.51
N GLN A 532 1.55 14.51 -4.69
CA GLN A 532 1.19 13.86 -3.43
C GLN A 532 0.81 14.89 -2.38
N ASP A 533 1.54 15.99 -2.27
CA ASP A 533 1.23 17.07 -1.35
C ASP A 533 -0.09 17.74 -1.72
N MET A 534 -0.40 17.85 -3.00
CA MET A 534 -1.67 18.40 -3.47
C MET A 534 -2.88 17.68 -2.85
N ILE A 535 -2.83 16.35 -2.73
CA ILE A 535 -3.90 15.57 -2.09
C ILE A 535 -3.83 15.70 -0.56
N ASN A 536 -2.64 15.62 0.03
CA ASN A 536 -2.47 15.70 1.48
C ASN A 536 -2.86 17.06 2.03
N GLU A 537 -2.36 18.15 1.41
CA GLU A 537 -2.67 19.53 1.85
C GLU A 537 -4.15 19.86 1.63
N SER A 538 -4.78 19.38 0.55
CA SER A 538 -6.21 19.62 0.35
C SER A 538 -7.07 18.97 1.44
N ALA A 539 -6.74 17.77 1.90
CA ALA A 539 -7.42 17.13 3.03
C ALA A 539 -7.18 17.91 4.34
N GLU A 540 -5.96 18.42 4.53
CA GLU A 540 -5.62 19.21 5.71
C GLU A 540 -6.33 20.56 5.76
N LEU A 541 -6.48 21.26 4.63
CA LEU A 541 -7.25 22.52 4.54
C LEU A 541 -8.71 22.32 4.96
N ILE A 542 -9.33 21.22 4.57
CA ILE A 542 -10.68 20.87 5.01
C ILE A 542 -10.70 20.62 6.52
N ARG A 543 -9.78 19.82 7.05
CA ARG A 543 -9.67 19.52 8.47
C ARG A 543 -9.47 20.77 9.33
N GLN A 544 -8.68 21.72 8.85
CA GLN A 544 -8.44 23.02 9.48
C GLN A 544 -9.60 24.01 9.28
N LYS A 545 -10.69 23.62 8.59
CA LYS A 545 -11.85 24.45 8.29
C LYS A 545 -11.51 25.72 7.49
N ARG A 546 -10.42 25.68 6.68
CA ARG A 546 -10.06 26.77 5.76
C ARG A 546 -10.89 26.74 4.47
N VAL A 547 -11.49 25.59 4.19
CA VAL A 547 -12.48 25.38 3.13
C VAL A 547 -13.76 24.89 3.78
N GLY A 548 -14.87 25.55 3.53
CA GLY A 548 -16.18 25.26 4.13
C GLY A 548 -17.18 24.65 3.15
N LYS A 549 -18.34 24.25 3.68
CA LYS A 549 -19.44 23.65 2.90
C LYS A 549 -19.99 24.61 1.85
N GLU A 550 -19.96 25.91 2.09
CA GLU A 550 -20.36 26.94 1.13
C GLU A 550 -19.52 26.96 -0.15
N GLN A 551 -18.32 26.39 -0.09
CA GLN A 551 -17.42 26.28 -1.23
C GLN A 551 -17.47 24.89 -1.90
N LEU A 552 -17.85 23.86 -1.13
CA LEU A 552 -17.89 22.45 -1.56
C LEU A 552 -19.21 21.82 -1.08
N ASP A 553 -20.23 21.82 -1.93
CA ASP A 553 -21.55 21.28 -1.57
C ASP A 553 -21.85 19.99 -2.36
N TYR A 554 -21.26 18.89 -1.91
CA TYR A 554 -21.52 17.56 -2.48
C TYR A 554 -22.50 16.79 -1.60
N ARG A 555 -23.53 16.19 -2.21
CA ARG A 555 -24.43 15.23 -1.56
C ARG A 555 -24.03 13.79 -1.81
N TYR A 556 -23.35 13.52 -2.92
CA TYR A 556 -22.84 12.20 -3.30
C TYR A 556 -21.41 12.29 -3.79
N ILE A 557 -20.58 11.36 -3.30
CA ILE A 557 -19.21 11.13 -3.76
C ILE A 557 -19.13 9.69 -4.27
N ILE A 558 -18.96 9.54 -5.58
CA ILE A 558 -18.86 8.22 -6.23
C ILE A 558 -17.40 8.02 -6.64
N VAL A 559 -16.78 6.93 -6.19
CA VAL A 559 -15.37 6.62 -6.47
C VAL A 559 -15.29 5.35 -7.28
N ASP A 560 -14.85 5.45 -8.54
CA ASP A 560 -14.60 4.32 -9.43
C ASP A 560 -13.19 3.76 -9.22
N GLU A 561 -12.99 2.45 -9.50
CA GLU A 561 -11.74 1.69 -9.34
C GLU A 561 -11.16 1.76 -7.91
N TYR A 562 -12.02 1.77 -6.88
CA TYR A 562 -11.66 2.00 -5.47
C TYR A 562 -10.63 1.01 -4.91
N GLN A 563 -10.40 -0.16 -5.52
CA GLN A 563 -9.35 -1.11 -5.11
C GLN A 563 -7.93 -0.52 -5.18
N ASP A 564 -7.75 0.59 -5.91
CA ASP A 564 -6.46 1.28 -6.03
C ASP A 564 -6.30 2.45 -5.05
N ILE A 565 -7.16 2.51 -4.03
CA ILE A 565 -7.17 3.58 -3.03
C ILE A 565 -5.89 3.56 -2.17
N SER A 566 -5.28 4.72 -1.99
CA SER A 566 -4.20 4.97 -1.03
C SER A 566 -4.71 5.68 0.22
N ARG A 567 -3.91 5.73 1.28
CA ARG A 567 -4.30 6.40 2.53
C ARG A 567 -4.62 7.88 2.32
N GLN A 568 -3.79 8.61 1.58
CA GLN A 568 -4.02 10.03 1.30
C GLN A 568 -5.34 10.28 0.58
N ARG A 569 -5.66 9.44 -0.43
CA ARG A 569 -6.91 9.58 -1.21
C ARG A 569 -8.12 9.24 -0.34
N TYR A 570 -8.01 8.20 0.46
CA TYR A 570 -9.02 7.86 1.45
C TYR A 570 -9.27 9.01 2.44
N ASN A 571 -8.20 9.62 2.98
CA ASN A 571 -8.31 10.75 3.88
C ASN A 571 -9.05 11.93 3.21
N LEU A 572 -8.72 12.25 1.95
CA LEU A 572 -9.41 13.30 1.21
C LEU A 572 -10.91 13.03 1.04
N ILE A 573 -11.29 11.80 0.65
CA ILE A 573 -12.71 11.40 0.54
C ILE A 573 -13.41 11.54 1.89
N LYS A 574 -12.78 11.06 2.96
CA LYS A 574 -13.31 11.12 4.31
C LYS A 574 -13.58 12.55 4.75
N GLU A 575 -12.59 13.44 4.62
CA GLU A 575 -12.74 14.86 4.98
C GLU A 575 -13.82 15.55 4.13
N LEU A 576 -13.87 15.28 2.81
CA LEU A 576 -14.92 15.80 1.94
C LEU A 576 -16.32 15.30 2.34
N SER A 577 -16.46 14.00 2.59
CA SER A 577 -17.74 13.43 3.00
C SER A 577 -18.23 14.01 4.33
N GLN A 578 -17.33 14.17 5.31
CA GLN A 578 -17.66 14.75 6.61
C GLN A 578 -18.02 16.24 6.51
N LEU A 579 -17.26 17.02 5.70
CA LEU A 579 -17.55 18.42 5.47
C LEU A 579 -18.94 18.64 4.87
N CYS A 580 -19.27 17.87 3.84
CA CYS A 580 -20.50 18.03 3.06
C CYS A 580 -21.69 17.26 3.65
N ASN A 581 -21.45 16.32 4.57
CA ASN A 581 -22.40 15.26 4.95
C ASN A 581 -22.84 14.45 3.73
N ALA A 582 -21.86 14.07 2.88
CA ALA A 582 -22.09 13.42 1.60
C ALA A 582 -22.10 11.90 1.73
N LYS A 583 -23.00 11.23 1.01
CA LYS A 583 -23.01 9.77 0.87
C LYS A 583 -21.86 9.32 -0.03
N ILE A 584 -21.21 8.19 0.32
CA ILE A 584 -20.09 7.61 -0.43
C ILE A 584 -20.54 6.33 -1.12
N MET A 585 -20.30 6.24 -2.44
CA MET A 585 -20.39 5.01 -3.21
C MET A 585 -19.02 4.67 -3.79
N ALA A 586 -18.39 3.63 -3.27
CA ALA A 586 -17.12 3.10 -3.76
C ALA A 586 -17.37 1.88 -4.65
N VAL A 587 -16.80 1.88 -5.87
CA VAL A 587 -16.98 0.80 -6.84
C VAL A 587 -15.61 0.25 -7.21
N GLY A 588 -15.45 -1.08 -7.19
CA GLY A 588 -14.15 -1.66 -7.54
C GLY A 588 -14.15 -3.18 -7.62
N ASP A 589 -12.94 -3.71 -7.85
CA ASP A 589 -12.65 -5.13 -7.96
C ASP A 589 -11.33 -5.45 -7.27
N ASP A 590 -11.37 -6.01 -6.08
CA ASP A 590 -10.18 -6.38 -5.32
C ASP A 590 -9.26 -7.37 -6.08
N TRP A 591 -9.82 -8.21 -6.97
CA TRP A 591 -9.03 -9.09 -7.82
C TRP A 591 -8.17 -8.34 -8.84
N GLN A 592 -8.48 -7.06 -9.12
CA GLN A 592 -7.70 -6.17 -9.99
C GLN A 592 -6.76 -5.23 -9.21
N SER A 593 -6.62 -5.40 -7.89
CA SER A 593 -5.70 -4.60 -7.08
C SER A 593 -4.24 -5.00 -7.34
N ILE A 594 -3.62 -4.38 -8.35
CA ILE A 594 -2.23 -4.64 -8.76
C ILE A 594 -1.28 -3.46 -8.51
N TYR A 595 -1.78 -2.36 -7.92
CA TYR A 595 -1.03 -1.13 -7.71
C TYR A 595 -0.50 -0.95 -6.27
N ALA A 596 -0.30 -2.06 -5.52
CA ALA A 596 0.30 -2.00 -4.18
C ALA A 596 1.68 -1.31 -4.17
N PHE A 597 2.47 -1.49 -5.25
CA PHE A 597 3.78 -0.84 -5.43
C PHE A 597 3.69 0.70 -5.56
N SER A 598 2.55 1.24 -5.93
CA SER A 598 2.29 2.69 -6.00
C SER A 598 1.48 3.22 -4.80
N GLY A 599 1.38 2.44 -3.72
CA GLY A 599 0.84 2.86 -2.45
C GLY A 599 -0.64 2.55 -2.23
N SER A 600 -1.29 1.72 -3.08
CA SER A 600 -2.65 1.26 -2.79
C SER A 600 -2.69 0.33 -1.57
N ILE A 601 -3.77 0.42 -0.80
CA ILE A 601 -3.97 -0.33 0.46
C ILE A 601 -5.20 -1.20 0.33
N LEU A 602 -5.02 -2.48 0.00
CA LEU A 602 -6.11 -3.42 -0.16
C LEU A 602 -7.09 -3.48 1.04
N PRO A 603 -6.66 -3.45 2.32
CA PRO A 603 -7.56 -3.37 3.46
C PRO A 603 -8.56 -2.21 3.45
N LEU A 604 -8.25 -1.06 2.83
CA LEU A 604 -9.23 0.03 2.70
C LEU A 604 -10.39 -0.32 1.77
N PHE A 605 -10.20 -1.31 0.89
CA PHE A 605 -11.25 -1.88 0.07
C PHE A 605 -11.93 -3.06 0.77
N THR A 606 -11.17 -4.08 1.19
CA THR A 606 -11.72 -5.34 1.74
C THR A 606 -12.34 -5.19 3.12
N ARG A 607 -12.05 -4.09 3.82
CA ARG A 607 -12.64 -3.70 5.11
C ARG A 607 -13.23 -2.29 5.04
N PHE A 608 -13.91 -2.00 3.95
CA PHE A 608 -14.47 -0.68 3.69
C PHE A 608 -15.39 -0.21 4.82
N CYS A 609 -16.35 -1.05 5.23
CA CYS A 609 -17.29 -0.70 6.28
C CYS A 609 -16.61 -0.39 7.62
N GLU A 610 -15.54 -1.13 7.98
CA GLU A 610 -14.74 -0.82 9.17
C GLU A 610 -14.01 0.54 9.03
N ALA A 611 -13.48 0.83 7.84
CA ALA A 611 -12.73 2.05 7.59
C ALA A 611 -13.61 3.30 7.66
N VAL A 612 -14.82 3.25 7.14
CA VAL A 612 -15.79 4.38 7.17
C VAL A 612 -16.69 4.38 8.42
N GLY A 613 -16.59 3.33 9.26
CA GLY A 613 -17.32 3.17 10.50
C GLY A 613 -18.57 2.29 10.37
N TYR A 614 -19.34 2.42 9.31
CA TYR A 614 -20.47 1.57 8.95
C TYR A 614 -20.76 1.69 7.46
N GLY A 615 -21.44 0.73 6.89
CA GLY A 615 -21.78 0.77 5.47
C GLY A 615 -22.44 -0.53 5.00
N GLN A 616 -22.68 -0.58 3.71
CA GLN A 616 -23.30 -1.69 2.99
C GLN A 616 -22.34 -2.20 1.93
N GLU A 617 -22.29 -3.52 1.74
CA GLU A 617 -21.57 -4.16 0.65
C GLU A 617 -22.55 -4.79 -0.33
N LEU A 618 -22.47 -4.39 -1.60
CA LEU A 618 -23.26 -4.94 -2.70
C LEU A 618 -22.35 -5.62 -3.70
N LYS A 619 -22.79 -6.69 -4.31
CA LYS A 619 -22.01 -7.48 -5.27
C LYS A 619 -22.66 -7.45 -6.65
N ILE A 620 -21.83 -7.28 -7.69
CA ILE A 620 -22.23 -7.51 -9.08
C ILE A 620 -21.40 -8.69 -9.58
N THR A 621 -22.06 -9.84 -9.64
CA THR A 621 -21.41 -11.13 -9.93
C THR A 621 -21.41 -11.48 -11.41
N ARG A 622 -22.34 -10.93 -12.19
CA ARG A 622 -22.45 -11.20 -13.62
C ARG A 622 -21.45 -10.36 -14.42
N THR A 623 -20.69 -11.03 -15.27
CA THR A 623 -19.73 -10.35 -16.15
C THR A 623 -19.99 -10.68 -17.64
N TYR A 624 -19.70 -9.71 -18.49
CA TYR A 624 -19.93 -9.79 -19.95
C TYR A 624 -18.63 -9.72 -20.75
N ARG A 625 -17.48 -9.58 -20.09
CA ARG A 625 -16.18 -9.43 -20.74
C ARG A 625 -15.55 -10.76 -21.08
N ASN A 626 -15.29 -11.58 -20.07
CA ASN A 626 -14.52 -12.81 -20.18
C ASN A 626 -15.43 -14.05 -20.27
N ALA A 627 -14.94 -15.14 -20.87
CA ALA A 627 -15.59 -16.44 -20.82
C ALA A 627 -15.45 -17.07 -19.44
N GLN A 628 -16.39 -17.94 -19.05
CA GLN A 628 -16.45 -18.55 -17.72
C GLN A 628 -15.17 -19.32 -17.39
N GLU A 629 -14.64 -20.06 -18.34
CA GLU A 629 -13.45 -20.90 -18.16
C GLU A 629 -12.20 -20.03 -17.82
N ILE A 630 -12.08 -18.82 -18.37
CA ILE A 630 -11.04 -17.85 -18.00
C ILE A 630 -11.27 -17.33 -16.59
N ILE A 631 -12.51 -17.04 -16.23
CA ILE A 631 -12.90 -16.56 -14.90
C ILE A 631 -12.58 -17.61 -13.84
N ASP A 632 -12.89 -18.87 -14.11
CA ASP A 632 -12.67 -19.99 -13.18
C ASP A 632 -11.16 -20.20 -12.92
N ILE A 633 -10.34 -20.16 -13.96
CA ILE A 633 -8.88 -20.27 -13.86
C ILE A 633 -8.30 -19.08 -13.10
N ALA A 634 -8.64 -17.86 -13.49
CA ALA A 634 -8.13 -16.64 -12.86
C ALA A 634 -8.61 -16.52 -11.41
N GLY A 635 -9.91 -16.79 -11.16
CA GLY A 635 -10.50 -16.76 -9.84
C GLY A 635 -9.88 -17.78 -8.89
N THR A 636 -9.66 -19.01 -9.35
CA THR A 636 -8.97 -20.04 -8.57
C THR A 636 -7.55 -19.62 -8.19
N PHE A 637 -6.86 -18.91 -9.08
CA PHE A 637 -5.52 -18.40 -8.81
C PHE A 637 -5.55 -17.26 -7.79
N VAL A 638 -6.39 -16.24 -8.01
CA VAL A 638 -6.45 -15.05 -7.17
C VAL A 638 -6.93 -15.37 -5.76
N GLN A 639 -7.93 -16.26 -5.61
CA GLN A 639 -8.50 -16.66 -4.32
C GLN A 639 -7.56 -17.51 -3.44
N LYS A 640 -6.37 -17.91 -3.95
CA LYS A 640 -5.29 -18.46 -3.09
C LYS A 640 -4.77 -17.42 -2.10
N ASN A 641 -4.89 -16.14 -2.40
CA ASN A 641 -4.60 -15.07 -1.47
C ASN A 641 -5.80 -14.88 -0.53
N SER A 642 -5.64 -15.25 0.75
CA SER A 642 -6.68 -15.13 1.77
C SER A 642 -7.14 -13.69 2.07
N ALA A 643 -6.38 -12.69 1.63
CA ALA A 643 -6.74 -11.28 1.76
C ALA A 643 -7.77 -10.81 0.72
N GLN A 644 -8.03 -11.61 -0.32
CA GLN A 644 -9.00 -11.28 -1.38
C GLN A 644 -10.41 -11.70 -0.99
N ILE A 645 -11.39 -10.94 -1.45
CA ILE A 645 -12.81 -11.23 -1.22
C ILE A 645 -13.21 -12.44 -2.06
N LYS A 646 -13.81 -13.43 -1.42
CA LYS A 646 -14.36 -14.59 -2.13
C LYS A 646 -15.61 -14.17 -2.89
N LYS A 647 -15.61 -14.42 -4.20
CA LYS A 647 -16.74 -14.12 -5.08
C LYS A 647 -16.82 -15.15 -6.21
N GLU A 648 -18.04 -15.46 -6.59
CA GLU A 648 -18.34 -16.34 -7.71
C GLU A 648 -18.84 -15.48 -8.88
N LEU A 649 -18.03 -15.35 -9.90
CA LEU A 649 -18.40 -14.58 -11.09
C LEU A 649 -19.02 -15.50 -12.14
N VAL A 650 -20.11 -15.04 -12.74
CA VAL A 650 -20.86 -15.79 -13.75
C VAL A 650 -20.83 -15.09 -15.09
N SER A 651 -20.46 -15.81 -16.15
CA SER A 651 -20.48 -15.31 -17.53
C SER A 651 -21.35 -16.17 -18.44
N PRO A 652 -22.13 -15.56 -19.36
CA PRO A 652 -22.83 -16.30 -20.40
C PRO A 652 -21.89 -16.79 -21.52
N LYS A 653 -20.66 -16.27 -21.58
CA LYS A 653 -19.68 -16.63 -22.62
C LYS A 653 -18.95 -17.92 -22.25
N ARG A 654 -18.70 -18.77 -23.24
CA ARG A 654 -17.96 -20.02 -23.12
C ARG A 654 -16.85 -20.08 -24.16
N ILE A 655 -15.72 -20.71 -23.83
CA ILE A 655 -14.59 -20.93 -24.73
C ILE A 655 -14.00 -22.30 -24.52
N ILE A 656 -13.68 -23.01 -25.60
CA ILE A 656 -13.23 -24.41 -25.53
C ILE A 656 -11.78 -24.52 -25.02
N ASN A 657 -10.89 -23.63 -25.48
CA ASN A 657 -9.48 -23.62 -25.11
C ASN A 657 -9.10 -22.27 -24.47
N PRO A 658 -9.35 -22.08 -23.16
CA PRO A 658 -9.19 -20.78 -22.49
C PRO A 658 -7.73 -20.35 -22.38
N VAL A 659 -6.79 -21.30 -22.34
CA VAL A 659 -5.35 -21.05 -22.21
C VAL A 659 -4.58 -21.89 -23.23
N ILE A 660 -3.70 -21.23 -23.98
CA ILE A 660 -2.83 -21.90 -24.93
C ILE A 660 -1.39 -21.53 -24.63
N ILE A 661 -0.57 -22.56 -24.48
CA ILE A 661 0.84 -22.40 -24.17
C ILE A 661 1.66 -22.51 -25.46
N TYR A 662 2.40 -21.48 -25.80
CA TYR A 662 3.38 -21.48 -26.85
C TYR A 662 4.79 -21.56 -26.28
N PRO A 663 5.42 -22.76 -26.27
CA PRO A 663 6.80 -22.84 -25.86
C PRO A 663 7.69 -22.18 -26.92
N TYR A 664 8.65 -21.38 -26.47
CA TYR A 664 9.73 -20.87 -27.31
C TYR A 664 11.05 -21.20 -26.64
N VAL A 665 12.06 -21.50 -27.47
CA VAL A 665 13.40 -21.84 -26.99
C VAL A 665 14.29 -20.61 -27.16
N GLU A 666 14.81 -20.13 -26.06
CA GLU A 666 15.80 -19.04 -26.04
C GLU A 666 17.20 -19.69 -26.27
N THR A 667 17.47 -20.15 -27.50
CA THR A 667 18.78 -20.69 -27.84
C THR A 667 19.68 -19.59 -28.41
N PHE A 668 20.71 -19.25 -27.64
CA PHE A 668 21.87 -18.57 -28.22
C PHE A 668 22.83 -19.62 -28.75
N ASP A 669 22.98 -19.70 -30.07
CA ASP A 669 24.14 -20.38 -30.64
C ASP A 669 25.43 -19.66 -30.16
N LYS A 670 26.23 -20.36 -29.37
CA LYS A 670 27.55 -19.84 -28.93
C LYS A 670 28.39 -19.60 -30.17
N GLY A 671 28.42 -18.36 -30.65
CA GLY A 671 29.22 -17.97 -31.81
C GLY A 671 28.55 -17.03 -32.82
N LYS A 672 27.27 -16.76 -32.70
CA LYS A 672 26.57 -15.75 -33.50
C LYS A 672 26.38 -14.46 -32.73
N GLU A 673 26.49 -13.32 -33.42
CA GLU A 673 26.18 -12.01 -32.86
C GLU A 673 24.76 -12.00 -32.28
N ARG A 674 24.58 -11.34 -31.10
CA ARG A 674 23.27 -11.19 -30.50
C ARG A 674 22.38 -10.40 -31.46
N PRO A 675 21.16 -10.91 -31.80
CA PRO A 675 20.23 -10.16 -32.65
C PRO A 675 19.88 -8.82 -31.99
N GLU A 676 19.69 -7.79 -32.81
CA GLU A 676 19.11 -6.52 -32.36
C GLU A 676 17.80 -6.79 -31.62
N GLY A 677 17.65 -6.34 -30.37
CA GLY A 677 16.54 -6.65 -29.48
C GLY A 677 16.85 -7.68 -28.37
N GLY A 678 18.05 -8.29 -28.34
CA GLY A 678 18.51 -9.16 -27.27
C GLY A 678 17.57 -10.34 -26.96
N LYS A 679 17.37 -10.65 -25.67
CA LYS A 679 16.52 -11.77 -25.21
C LYS A 679 15.03 -11.65 -25.63
N TYR A 680 14.55 -10.47 -25.97
CA TYR A 680 13.15 -10.26 -26.38
C TYR A 680 12.89 -10.58 -27.85
N HIS A 681 13.92 -10.79 -28.67
CA HIS A 681 13.77 -11.07 -30.09
C HIS A 681 12.98 -12.38 -30.34
N TYR A 682 13.33 -13.46 -29.66
CA TYR A 682 12.64 -14.76 -29.81
C TYR A 682 11.23 -14.74 -29.22
N LEU A 683 11.03 -14.03 -28.11
CA LEU A 683 9.69 -13.78 -27.56
C LEU A 683 8.82 -13.03 -28.56
N GLY A 684 9.37 -11.97 -29.19
CA GLY A 684 8.65 -11.21 -30.23
C GLY A 684 8.26 -12.06 -31.42
N ILE A 685 9.13 -12.99 -31.88
CA ILE A 685 8.81 -13.95 -32.95
C ILE A 685 7.71 -14.91 -32.52
N ALA A 686 7.77 -15.44 -31.30
CA ALA A 686 6.76 -16.36 -30.77
C ALA A 686 5.40 -15.69 -30.62
N VAL A 687 5.36 -14.47 -30.09
CA VAL A 687 4.15 -13.65 -29.99
C VAL A 687 3.56 -13.35 -31.38
N ASN A 688 4.39 -12.95 -32.35
CA ASN A 688 3.91 -12.66 -33.71
C ASN A 688 3.33 -13.91 -34.39
N LYS A 689 3.98 -15.09 -34.22
CA LYS A 689 3.43 -16.38 -34.71
C LYS A 689 2.09 -16.71 -34.05
N ALA A 690 1.97 -16.52 -32.74
CA ALA A 690 0.74 -16.75 -32.00
C ALA A 690 -0.38 -15.81 -32.51
N ILE A 691 -0.11 -14.52 -32.62
CA ILE A 691 -1.07 -13.52 -33.12
C ILE A 691 -1.51 -13.87 -34.54
N LYS A 692 -0.58 -14.14 -35.47
CA LYS A 692 -0.90 -14.50 -36.86
C LYS A 692 -1.79 -15.74 -36.94
N LYS A 693 -1.50 -16.78 -36.15
CA LYS A 693 -2.30 -17.99 -36.13
C LYS A 693 -3.73 -17.71 -35.67
N TYR A 694 -3.93 -16.88 -34.63
CA TYR A 694 -5.25 -16.62 -34.07
C TYR A 694 -6.06 -15.60 -34.85
N VAL A 695 -5.44 -14.57 -35.41
CA VAL A 695 -6.12 -13.58 -36.28
C VAL A 695 -6.69 -14.24 -37.54
N THR A 696 -6.01 -15.30 -38.01
CA THR A 696 -6.47 -16.03 -39.21
C THR A 696 -7.49 -17.14 -38.93
N THR A 697 -7.64 -17.57 -37.66
CA THR A 697 -8.50 -18.71 -37.30
C THR A 697 -9.70 -18.35 -36.43
N CYS A 698 -9.82 -17.09 -35.95
CA CYS A 698 -10.93 -16.66 -35.13
C CYS A 698 -11.98 -15.91 -35.93
N ASP A 699 -13.25 -16.14 -35.58
CA ASP A 699 -14.38 -15.40 -36.15
C ASP A 699 -14.28 -13.88 -35.88
N ILE A 700 -14.76 -13.10 -36.85
CA ILE A 700 -14.83 -11.64 -36.75
C ILE A 700 -15.68 -11.26 -35.53
N GLY A 701 -15.06 -10.75 -34.50
CA GLY A 701 -15.73 -10.33 -33.25
C GLY A 701 -15.11 -10.90 -31.98
N THR A 702 -14.21 -11.88 -32.05
CA THR A 702 -13.49 -12.42 -30.89
C THR A 702 -12.28 -11.53 -30.58
N LYS A 703 -12.28 -10.86 -29.42
CA LYS A 703 -11.10 -10.11 -28.95
C LYS A 703 -10.10 -11.11 -28.32
N ASN A 704 -8.96 -11.25 -28.96
CA ASN A 704 -7.86 -12.05 -28.44
C ASN A 704 -6.93 -11.18 -27.57
N CYS A 705 -6.62 -11.68 -26.39
CA CYS A 705 -5.63 -11.08 -25.50
C CYS A 705 -4.39 -11.96 -25.46
N VAL A 706 -3.23 -11.41 -25.81
CA VAL A 706 -1.94 -12.08 -25.71
C VAL A 706 -1.22 -11.58 -24.46
N ALA A 707 -0.94 -12.47 -23.52
CA ALA A 707 -0.15 -12.17 -22.34
C ALA A 707 1.23 -12.81 -22.48
N GLY A 708 2.28 -12.01 -22.39
CA GLY A 708 3.67 -12.48 -22.30
C GLY A 708 4.04 -12.69 -20.83
N LEU A 709 4.49 -13.90 -20.48
CA LEU A 709 5.12 -14.19 -19.20
C LEU A 709 6.63 -14.07 -19.37
N ASN A 710 7.26 -13.20 -18.59
CA ASN A 710 8.72 -13.10 -18.45
C ASN A 710 9.23 -14.05 -17.38
#